data_fe661730ee7c88a4be5938bc86c80495
#
_entry.id   fe661730ee7c88a4be5938bc86c80495
#
_cell.length_a   1.000
_cell.length_b   1.000
_cell.length_c   1.000
_cell.angle_alpha   90.00
_cell.angle_beta   90.00
_cell.angle_gamma   90.00
#
_symmetry.space_group_name_H-M   'P 1'
#
loop_
_entity.id
_entity.type
_entity.pdbx_description
1 polymer ?
#
loop_
_entity_poly.entity_id
_entity_poly.type
_entity_poly.pdbx_seq_one_letter_code
_entity_poly.pdbx_strand_id
1 'polypeptide(L)'
;MALRTNLDRVSKSSTRNPIHQDIQVADGSLAPILVVLLSCCCAAAQDAIQFNRHIRPILSDNCFKCHGPDEHQRKAKLRFDTEGGARAELKHGRAIVPGTPEQSLMMSRLTADDAEERMPPPETGKELTPAQIRLIRDWIKQGAKYQEHWAYVPPKPANTTVAKDVRPGLPGIPRLKWASNEIDRLIQARLESEGLKLSPKADRITLIRRLSFDLTGLPPSTKEVDDYFMSDRSTKAYEKFVDRLLQSQHYGERMAIYWLDLVRYADTVGYHGDQDHAISPFRDYVIKAFNDNMPFDQFTREQLAGDLLPNPTINQRVATGYNRLLQTSHEGGVQKKEYLAKYSADRVRNFSGVWLGATMGCAECHDHKYDPFTQKDFYSLAAFFADVDDNRTFRGTNSLPTKREPEMRVLSEKDAASLAQLKARQKQLKKKKLPKPGEQIEEEDLKSREQELKKVEAEIRRLKAKEERTMVTVSIKPRDIRVLKRGDWMDTSGEVVQPAVPKFLKGIQTKGRATRLDLAKWLTSPNNPLTARVFMNRLWYLFFGVGLSKNLDDLGSQGEWPTHPQLLEHLAVQFMASGWNVREMVKMLVMTKTYKQSSLDSPRLRELDPENRLFAKQSRFRLPAEMIRDNVLAVSGLLNRKFGGKPARPYQPAGYYRPLNFPRRTYKPDTNINQYRRGVYIHWQRQFLHPMLRAFDAPSREECTAQRPSSNTPLAALTTLNDPTFVEAARAFAARILEEGGKNVAEKIRWAWREALSRPPSESEQKIAANLYQTNHAVYAKDTAAAEKLLKVGMAPVPSEINRTELAAWTAVSRAVFNLNEIITRN
;
A
#
# COMPACT_ATOMS: atom_id res chain seq x y z
N MET A 1 35.75 14.93 26.26
CA MET A 1 36.81 15.94 26.36
C MET A 1 36.20 17.25 25.91
N ALA A 2 36.13 18.15 26.82
CA ALA A 2 35.39 19.41 26.77
C ALA A 2 36.05 20.46 25.86
N LEU A 3 35.26 21.35 25.32
CA LEU A 3 35.59 22.76 25.25
C LEU A 3 34.28 23.57 25.14
N ARG A 4 34.07 24.28 26.24
CA ARG A 4 33.11 25.38 26.47
C ARG A 4 33.79 26.72 26.15
N THR A 5 32.91 27.73 26.10
CA THR A 5 33.12 29.21 26.30
C THR A 5 33.35 29.99 25.03
N ASN A 6 32.79 31.17 24.83
CA ASN A 6 32.26 32.29 25.68
C ASN A 6 31.31 33.14 24.83
N LEU A 7 30.24 33.56 25.31
CA LEU A 7 29.69 34.84 25.75
C LEU A 7 30.60 36.08 25.72
N ASP A 8 30.24 37.23 25.16
CA ASP A 8 29.69 38.39 25.87
C ASP A 8 29.66 39.67 25.05
N ARG A 9 28.52 40.42 25.18
CA ARG A 9 28.41 41.90 25.30
C ARG A 9 28.81 42.86 24.16
N VAL A 10 27.87 43.70 23.80
CA VAL A 10 27.84 45.20 23.90
C VAL A 10 26.43 45.64 23.49
N SER A 11 25.61 46.17 24.27
CA SER A 11 25.24 47.34 25.03
C SER A 11 24.99 48.65 24.20
N LYS A 12 23.74 49.13 24.34
CA LYS A 12 23.22 50.50 24.54
C LYS A 12 23.57 51.68 23.58
N SER A 13 22.50 52.31 23.12
CA SER A 13 22.09 53.72 23.41
C SER A 13 21.02 54.11 22.40
N SER A 14 19.95 54.63 22.81
CA SER A 14 19.43 55.80 23.50
C SER A 14 18.71 56.78 22.53
N THR A 15 17.47 57.11 22.96
CA THR A 15 16.78 58.44 22.96
C THR A 15 16.12 58.90 21.66
N ARG A 16 14.87 59.36 21.64
CA ARG A 16 14.06 60.30 22.40
C ARG A 16 12.63 60.40 21.80
N ASN A 17 11.66 60.54 22.62
CA ASN A 17 10.31 61.13 22.45
C ASN A 17 10.33 62.62 22.07
N PRO A 18 9.17 63.33 22.05
CA PRO A 18 7.78 63.10 21.65
C PRO A 18 7.20 64.23 20.79
N ILE A 19 5.97 64.15 20.28
CA ILE A 19 5.14 65.35 20.00
C ILE A 19 3.68 65.09 20.43
N HIS A 20 3.24 65.82 21.44
CA HIS A 20 1.85 66.03 21.79
C HIS A 20 1.20 66.98 20.77
N GLN A 21 -0.08 66.76 20.45
CA GLN A 21 -0.99 67.83 20.08
C GLN A 21 -2.37 67.55 20.72
N ASP A 22 -2.74 68.46 21.60
CA ASP A 22 -4.03 68.64 22.22
C ASP A 22 -5.11 69.05 21.21
N ILE A 23 -6.34 68.53 21.36
CA ILE A 23 -7.55 69.17 20.85
C ILE A 23 -8.60 69.15 21.98
N GLN A 24 -9.12 70.32 22.20
CA GLN A 24 -10.00 70.74 23.30
C GLN A 24 -11.42 70.15 23.24
N VAL A 25 -11.95 70.07 24.49
CA VAL A 25 -13.33 69.77 24.82
C VAL A 25 -14.24 70.95 24.43
N ALA A 26 -15.42 70.66 23.93
CA ALA A 26 -16.58 71.57 23.96
C ALA A 26 -17.79 70.80 24.52
N ASP A 27 -18.33 71.38 25.59
CA ASP A 27 -19.55 71.02 26.33
C ASP A 27 -20.82 71.21 25.52
N GLY A 28 -21.81 70.32 25.76
CA GLY A 28 -23.18 70.55 25.29
C GLY A 28 -24.20 69.44 25.60
N SER A 29 -24.79 69.52 26.83
CA SER A 29 -26.19 69.23 27.23
C SER A 29 -26.79 67.84 27.11
N LEU A 30 -27.03 67.22 28.22
CA LEU A 30 -28.12 66.40 28.78
C LEU A 30 -29.30 65.94 27.84
N ALA A 31 -29.43 64.57 27.65
CA ALA A 31 -30.70 63.87 27.69
C ALA A 31 -30.45 62.41 28.13
N PRO A 32 -31.23 61.81 29.06
CA PRO A 32 -31.04 60.48 29.56
C PRO A 32 -31.71 59.49 28.57
N ILE A 33 -30.90 58.82 27.73
CA ILE A 33 -31.37 57.66 26.99
C ILE A 33 -31.08 56.41 27.82
N LEU A 34 -32.16 55.75 28.18
CA LEU A 34 -32.25 54.44 28.83
C LEU A 34 -31.48 53.40 27.97
N VAL A 35 -30.21 53.15 28.32
CA VAL A 35 -29.45 52.05 27.76
C VAL A 35 -29.92 50.78 28.48
N VAL A 36 -30.90 50.11 27.85
CA VAL A 36 -31.18 48.72 28.13
C VAL A 36 -29.92 47.93 27.74
N LEU A 37 -29.16 47.53 28.76
CA LEU A 37 -28.09 46.56 28.64
C LEU A 37 -28.68 45.23 28.13
N LEU A 38 -28.80 45.06 26.82
CA LEU A 38 -28.81 43.76 26.21
C LEU A 38 -27.40 43.17 26.35
N SER A 39 -27.12 42.64 27.53
CA SER A 39 -26.06 41.65 27.69
C SER A 39 -26.44 40.44 26.83
N CYS A 40 -26.15 40.55 25.54
CA CYS A 40 -26.09 39.38 24.67
C CYS A 40 -24.99 38.49 25.26
N CYS A 41 -25.37 37.56 26.14
CA CYS A 41 -24.57 36.39 26.44
C CYS A 41 -24.29 35.69 25.09
N CYS A 42 -23.17 36.04 24.47
CA CYS A 42 -22.50 35.14 23.56
C CYS A 42 -22.03 33.97 24.41
N ALA A 43 -22.97 33.11 24.84
CA ALA A 43 -22.63 31.75 25.15
C ALA A 43 -22.06 31.21 23.85
N ALA A 44 -20.72 31.18 23.74
CA ALA A 44 -20.06 30.40 22.72
C ALA A 44 -20.71 29.01 22.78
N ALA A 45 -21.49 28.67 21.76
CA ALA A 45 -22.09 27.35 21.69
C ALA A 45 -20.88 26.38 21.73
N GLN A 46 -20.70 25.74 22.90
CA GLN A 46 -19.66 24.77 23.08
C GLN A 46 -19.91 23.70 22.03
N ASP A 47 -18.97 23.54 21.09
CA ASP A 47 -19.10 22.53 20.02
C ASP A 47 -19.51 21.19 20.66
N ALA A 48 -20.56 20.55 20.13
CA ALA A 48 -21.04 19.27 20.67
C ALA A 48 -19.91 18.22 20.60
N ILE A 49 -19.58 17.64 21.76
CA ILE A 49 -18.53 16.66 21.87
C ILE A 49 -19.01 15.36 21.19
N GLN A 50 -18.30 14.95 20.15
CA GLN A 50 -18.59 13.74 19.39
C GLN A 50 -17.87 12.54 20.00
N PHE A 51 -18.60 11.49 20.34
CA PHE A 51 -18.06 10.31 21.01
C PHE A 51 -16.93 9.65 20.20
N ASN A 52 -17.16 9.36 18.91
CA ASN A 52 -16.16 8.68 18.06
C ASN A 52 -14.89 9.49 17.85
N ARG A 53 -15.01 10.82 17.79
CA ARG A 53 -13.87 11.71 17.50
C ARG A 53 -13.06 12.06 18.75
N HIS A 54 -13.76 12.33 19.86
CA HIS A 54 -13.14 12.97 21.02
C HIS A 54 -13.00 12.04 22.21
N ILE A 55 -13.96 11.14 22.44
CA ILE A 55 -14.04 10.32 23.66
C ILE A 55 -13.58 8.89 23.44
N ARG A 56 -14.06 8.24 22.36
CA ARG A 56 -13.68 6.85 22.07
C ARG A 56 -12.16 6.62 22.02
N PRO A 57 -11.32 7.46 21.40
CA PRO A 57 -9.87 7.27 21.42
C PRO A 57 -9.31 7.29 22.85
N ILE A 58 -9.78 8.19 23.71
CA ILE A 58 -9.33 8.24 25.10
C ILE A 58 -9.70 6.97 25.85
N LEU A 59 -10.95 6.50 25.69
CA LEU A 59 -11.44 5.29 26.37
C LEU A 59 -10.74 4.04 25.83
N SER A 60 -10.54 3.96 24.51
CA SER A 60 -9.84 2.84 23.88
C SER A 60 -8.41 2.72 24.41
N ASP A 61 -7.66 3.80 24.40
CA ASP A 61 -6.26 3.80 24.84
C ASP A 61 -6.09 3.50 26.33
N ASN A 62 -7.00 3.99 27.18
CA ASN A 62 -6.78 4.00 28.62
C ASN A 62 -7.70 3.03 29.39
N CYS A 63 -8.87 2.66 28.85
CA CYS A 63 -9.90 1.95 29.60
C CYS A 63 -10.27 0.58 29.02
N PHE A 64 -10.33 0.41 27.67
CA PHE A 64 -10.88 -0.80 27.04
C PHE A 64 -10.07 -2.07 27.34
N LYS A 65 -8.80 -1.97 27.68
CA LYS A 65 -8.01 -3.12 28.12
C LYS A 65 -8.67 -3.90 29.26
N CYS A 66 -9.30 -3.16 30.21
CA CYS A 66 -9.94 -3.73 31.40
C CYS A 66 -11.47 -3.52 31.42
N HIS A 67 -12.01 -2.59 30.63
CA HIS A 67 -13.41 -2.23 30.57
C HIS A 67 -13.94 -2.18 29.13
N GLY A 68 -13.47 -3.11 28.31
CA GLY A 68 -13.81 -3.23 26.89
C GLY A 68 -14.62 -4.49 26.56
N PRO A 69 -14.61 -4.90 25.29
CA PRO A 69 -15.40 -6.04 24.80
C PRO A 69 -14.94 -7.39 25.32
N ASP A 70 -13.63 -7.58 25.63
CA ASP A 70 -13.10 -8.86 26.11
C ASP A 70 -13.67 -9.23 27.49
N GLU A 71 -14.54 -10.23 27.52
CA GLU A 71 -15.23 -10.67 28.75
C GLU A 71 -14.27 -11.29 29.77
N HIS A 72 -13.23 -11.97 29.32
CA HIS A 72 -12.26 -12.65 30.20
C HIS A 72 -11.31 -11.67 30.93
N GLN A 73 -11.03 -10.54 30.32
CA GLN A 73 -10.18 -9.49 30.91
C GLN A 73 -10.99 -8.41 31.65
N ARG A 74 -12.32 -8.42 31.50
CA ARG A 74 -13.21 -7.37 32.03
C ARG A 74 -13.22 -7.32 33.54
N LYS A 75 -12.91 -6.15 34.07
CA LYS A 75 -12.96 -5.88 35.52
C LYS A 75 -14.29 -5.24 35.90
N ALA A 76 -14.75 -5.54 37.13
CA ALA A 76 -15.97 -5.00 37.71
C ALA A 76 -17.26 -5.14 36.86
N LYS A 77 -17.28 -6.03 35.87
CA LYS A 77 -18.37 -6.19 34.87
C LYS A 77 -18.66 -4.89 34.08
N LEU A 78 -17.81 -3.90 34.14
CA LEU A 78 -17.98 -2.59 33.49
C LEU A 78 -17.51 -2.64 32.02
N ARG A 79 -18.29 -2.01 31.12
CA ARG A 79 -18.00 -1.85 29.71
C ARG A 79 -18.12 -0.37 29.31
N PHE A 80 -17.07 0.22 28.76
CA PHE A 80 -17.12 1.57 28.20
C PHE A 80 -17.25 1.59 26.66
N ASP A 81 -17.14 0.46 26.01
CA ASP A 81 -17.32 0.33 24.56
C ASP A 81 -18.79 0.37 24.13
N THR A 82 -19.73 0.18 25.06
CA THR A 82 -21.18 0.23 24.84
C THR A 82 -21.88 1.17 25.80
N GLU A 83 -22.92 1.87 25.32
CA GLU A 83 -23.73 2.77 26.12
C GLU A 83 -24.39 2.09 27.31
N GLY A 84 -25.01 0.91 27.06
CA GLY A 84 -25.68 0.14 28.12
C GLY A 84 -24.71 -0.34 29.19
N GLY A 85 -23.52 -0.78 28.83
CA GLY A 85 -22.48 -1.23 29.75
C GLY A 85 -21.91 -0.11 30.62
N ALA A 86 -21.72 1.07 30.03
CA ALA A 86 -21.20 2.24 30.73
C ALA A 86 -22.21 2.87 31.71
N ARG A 87 -23.52 2.71 31.46
CA ARG A 87 -24.64 3.22 32.30
C ARG A 87 -25.23 2.16 33.24
N ALA A 88 -24.69 0.91 33.19
CA ALA A 88 -25.20 -0.16 34.07
C ALA A 88 -24.97 0.16 35.55
N GLU A 89 -25.88 -0.34 36.40
CA GLU A 89 -25.73 -0.26 37.83
C GLU A 89 -24.61 -1.18 38.31
N LEU A 90 -23.66 -0.64 39.06
CA LEU A 90 -22.53 -1.35 39.64
C LEU A 90 -22.67 -1.35 41.16
N LYS A 91 -21.82 -2.08 41.88
CA LYS A 91 -21.84 -2.19 43.34
C LYS A 91 -21.85 -0.82 44.07
N HIS A 92 -21.21 0.19 43.52
CA HIS A 92 -21.03 1.50 44.12
C HIS A 92 -21.70 2.65 43.37
N GLY A 93 -22.64 2.35 42.47
CA GLY A 93 -23.35 3.31 41.62
C GLY A 93 -23.01 3.15 40.14
N ARG A 94 -23.31 4.11 39.30
CA ARG A 94 -23.09 4.08 37.86
C ARG A 94 -21.76 4.67 37.43
N ALA A 95 -21.08 4.02 36.51
CA ALA A 95 -19.84 4.58 35.99
C ALA A 95 -20.07 5.92 35.27
N ILE A 96 -21.14 6.03 34.50
CA ILE A 96 -21.54 7.27 33.80
C ILE A 96 -23.02 7.56 34.08
N VAL A 97 -23.30 8.75 34.66
CA VAL A 97 -24.63 9.31 34.83
C VAL A 97 -24.78 10.50 33.87
N PRO A 98 -25.56 10.37 32.77
CA PRO A 98 -25.69 11.43 31.78
C PRO A 98 -26.16 12.75 32.39
N GLY A 99 -25.48 13.85 32.03
CA GLY A 99 -25.80 15.20 32.52
C GLY A 99 -25.19 15.56 33.87
N THR A 100 -24.69 14.59 34.65
CA THR A 100 -24.22 14.79 36.04
C THR A 100 -22.82 14.17 36.25
N PRO A 101 -21.74 14.86 35.85
CA PRO A 101 -20.37 14.39 36.07
C PRO A 101 -20.06 14.06 37.54
N GLU A 102 -20.61 14.84 38.48
CA GLU A 102 -20.37 14.69 39.91
C GLU A 102 -20.95 13.40 40.51
N GLN A 103 -21.97 12.83 39.86
CA GLN A 103 -22.59 11.54 40.25
C GLN A 103 -21.99 10.35 39.49
N SER A 104 -21.08 10.63 38.56
CA SER A 104 -20.44 9.60 37.72
C SER A 104 -19.21 9.06 38.41
N LEU A 105 -19.19 7.76 38.78
CA LEU A 105 -18.02 7.08 39.38
C LEU A 105 -16.75 7.20 38.52
N MET A 106 -16.92 7.32 37.22
CA MET A 106 -15.78 7.56 36.31
C MET A 106 -15.02 8.82 36.69
N MET A 107 -15.74 9.94 37.00
CA MET A 107 -15.07 11.19 37.32
C MET A 107 -14.37 11.13 38.67
N SER A 108 -14.97 10.53 39.69
CA SER A 108 -14.34 10.37 41.01
C SER A 108 -13.06 9.50 40.91
N ARG A 109 -13.10 8.43 40.09
CA ARG A 109 -11.95 7.56 39.87
C ARG A 109 -10.82 8.21 39.05
N LEU A 110 -11.15 9.05 38.05
CA LEU A 110 -10.17 9.77 37.24
C LEU A 110 -9.43 10.86 38.04
N THR A 111 -10.07 11.39 39.12
CA THR A 111 -9.53 12.50 39.93
C THR A 111 -9.20 12.09 41.37
N ALA A 112 -9.19 10.78 41.70
CA ALA A 112 -8.84 10.28 42.99
C ALA A 112 -7.36 10.57 43.34
N ASP A 113 -7.10 11.07 44.54
CA ASP A 113 -5.75 11.28 45.06
C ASP A 113 -5.13 9.93 45.46
N ASP A 114 -5.93 9.01 46.00
CA ASP A 114 -5.51 7.66 46.38
C ASP A 114 -5.19 6.84 45.13
N ALA A 115 -3.96 6.32 45.08
CA ALA A 115 -3.46 5.49 43.99
C ALA A 115 -4.23 4.16 43.79
N GLU A 116 -4.78 3.60 44.88
CA GLU A 116 -5.58 2.37 44.82
C GLU A 116 -6.97 2.61 44.24
N GLU A 117 -7.50 3.83 44.37
CA GLU A 117 -8.79 4.22 43.82
C GLU A 117 -8.70 4.81 42.41
N ARG A 118 -7.53 5.36 42.05
CA ARG A 118 -7.34 6.07 40.78
C ARG A 118 -7.43 5.17 39.59
N MET A 119 -8.06 5.65 38.52
CA MET A 119 -8.13 4.96 37.23
C MET A 119 -7.58 5.87 36.09
N PRO A 120 -6.77 5.31 35.16
CA PRO A 120 -6.21 3.95 35.17
C PRO A 120 -5.28 3.72 36.35
N PRO A 121 -5.13 2.45 36.82
CA PRO A 121 -4.20 2.14 37.91
C PRO A 121 -2.76 2.52 37.56
N PRO A 122 -1.98 3.11 38.49
CA PRO A 122 -0.62 3.59 38.24
C PRO A 122 0.34 2.54 37.64
N GLU A 123 0.19 1.27 38.02
CA GLU A 123 1.01 0.16 37.53
C GLU A 123 0.80 -0.11 36.04
N THR A 124 -0.25 0.42 35.43
CA THR A 124 -0.49 0.30 33.98
C THR A 124 0.40 1.22 33.14
N GLY A 125 1.05 2.22 33.77
CA GLY A 125 1.82 3.27 33.08
C GLY A 125 0.96 4.20 32.23
N LYS A 126 -0.38 4.20 32.44
CA LYS A 126 -1.34 5.04 31.70
C LYS A 126 -1.80 6.19 32.61
N GLU A 127 -1.80 7.40 32.06
CA GLU A 127 -2.27 8.59 32.73
C GLU A 127 -3.03 9.50 31.76
N LEU A 128 -4.21 9.98 32.17
CA LEU A 128 -4.96 10.94 31.37
C LEU A 128 -4.47 12.37 31.66
N THR A 129 -4.31 13.14 30.60
CA THR A 129 -4.00 14.57 30.72
C THR A 129 -5.18 15.33 31.31
N PRO A 130 -4.94 16.46 32.00
CA PRO A 130 -6.03 17.32 32.48
C PRO A 130 -7.01 17.75 31.39
N ALA A 131 -6.56 17.90 30.17
CA ALA A 131 -7.42 18.22 29.01
C ALA A 131 -8.35 17.05 28.66
N GLN A 132 -7.85 15.81 28.67
CA GLN A 132 -8.68 14.61 28.43
C GLN A 132 -9.73 14.42 29.53
N ILE A 133 -9.36 14.66 30.82
CA ILE A 133 -10.31 14.57 31.95
C ILE A 133 -11.41 15.64 31.80
N ARG A 134 -11.05 16.88 31.46
CA ARG A 134 -12.04 17.95 31.17
C ARG A 134 -12.97 17.56 30.02
N LEU A 135 -12.41 17.01 28.93
CA LEU A 135 -13.21 16.60 27.78
C LEU A 135 -14.23 15.51 28.11
N ILE A 136 -13.84 14.54 28.94
CA ILE A 136 -14.75 13.49 29.42
C ILE A 136 -15.84 14.10 30.30
N ARG A 137 -15.47 15.02 31.23
CA ARG A 137 -16.45 15.72 32.11
C ARG A 137 -17.46 16.48 31.26
N ASP A 138 -17.01 17.26 30.30
CA ASP A 138 -17.87 18.07 29.43
C ASP A 138 -18.78 17.20 28.57
N TRP A 139 -18.28 16.04 28.07
CA TRP A 139 -19.09 15.07 27.36
C TRP A 139 -20.20 14.47 28.25
N ILE A 140 -19.86 14.09 29.50
CA ILE A 140 -20.87 13.60 30.45
C ILE A 140 -21.92 14.70 30.72
N LYS A 141 -21.49 15.95 30.94
CA LYS A 141 -22.37 17.12 31.13
C LYS A 141 -23.30 17.34 29.93
N GLN A 142 -22.81 17.09 28.68
CA GLN A 142 -23.63 17.17 27.47
C GLN A 142 -24.54 15.93 27.26
N GLY A 143 -24.67 15.05 28.27
CA GLY A 143 -25.57 13.90 28.25
C GLY A 143 -24.93 12.58 27.83
N ALA A 144 -23.59 12.51 27.76
CA ALA A 144 -22.80 11.28 27.44
C ALA A 144 -23.38 10.50 26.26
N LYS A 145 -23.61 11.17 25.13
CA LYS A 145 -24.18 10.54 23.93
C LYS A 145 -23.18 9.65 23.27
N TYR A 146 -23.48 8.36 23.23
CA TYR A 146 -22.70 7.35 22.49
C TYR A 146 -23.01 7.40 21.00
N GLN A 147 -22.05 6.93 20.19
CA GLN A 147 -22.20 6.74 18.74
C GLN A 147 -21.72 5.32 18.39
N GLU A 148 -22.40 4.66 17.45
CA GLU A 148 -21.85 3.46 16.84
C GLU A 148 -20.48 3.76 16.24
N HIS A 149 -19.60 2.77 16.22
CA HIS A 149 -18.26 2.98 15.67
C HIS A 149 -18.35 3.34 14.18
N TRP A 150 -17.76 4.46 13.81
CA TRP A 150 -17.87 5.03 12.46
C TRP A 150 -17.54 4.06 11.34
N ALA A 151 -16.50 3.21 11.56
CA ALA A 151 -16.05 2.26 10.57
C ALA A 151 -17.01 1.08 10.36
N TYR A 152 -17.91 0.81 11.33
CA TYR A 152 -18.82 -0.33 11.29
C TYR A 152 -20.23 0.03 10.83
N VAL A 153 -20.48 1.30 10.51
CA VAL A 153 -21.74 1.77 9.89
C VAL A 153 -21.54 1.84 8.38
N PRO A 154 -22.46 1.29 7.55
CA PRO A 154 -22.34 1.38 6.10
C PRO A 154 -22.15 2.81 5.58
N PRO A 155 -21.28 3.04 4.57
CA PRO A 155 -21.07 4.36 4.00
C PRO A 155 -22.37 4.98 3.46
N LYS A 156 -22.58 6.26 3.73
CA LYS A 156 -23.77 7.00 3.30
C LYS A 156 -23.37 8.15 2.34
N PRO A 157 -24.18 8.45 1.32
CA PRO A 157 -23.96 9.62 0.47
C PRO A 157 -23.87 10.91 1.30
N ALA A 158 -22.92 11.77 1.02
CA ALA A 158 -22.66 13.00 1.76
C ALA A 158 -23.85 13.98 1.82
N ASN A 159 -24.83 13.84 0.90
CA ASN A 159 -25.95 14.78 0.77
C ASN A 159 -27.08 14.61 1.82
N THR A 160 -27.03 13.63 2.71
CA THR A 160 -28.15 13.36 3.62
C THR A 160 -27.93 13.70 5.11
N THR A 161 -26.70 13.90 5.55
CA THR A 161 -26.43 14.12 6.99
C THR A 161 -25.29 15.09 7.30
N VAL A 162 -24.40 15.31 6.40
CA VAL A 162 -23.12 15.98 6.67
C VAL A 162 -23.23 17.51 6.62
N ALA A 163 -24.19 18.06 5.91
CA ALA A 163 -24.47 19.50 5.95
C ALA A 163 -25.01 19.97 7.33
N LYS A 164 -25.45 19.06 8.21
CA LYS A 164 -25.93 19.38 9.55
C LYS A 164 -24.86 19.30 10.63
N ASP A 165 -23.74 18.59 10.38
CA ASP A 165 -22.65 18.42 11.37
C ASP A 165 -21.46 19.37 11.14
N VAL A 166 -21.50 20.19 10.10
CA VAL A 166 -20.61 21.34 9.96
C VAL A 166 -21.24 22.46 10.77
N ARG A 167 -20.65 22.76 11.91
CA ARG A 167 -21.00 23.80 12.92
C ARG A 167 -22.34 24.51 12.69
N PRO A 168 -23.31 24.42 13.63
CA PRO A 168 -24.47 25.32 13.62
C PRO A 168 -23.92 26.76 13.63
N GLY A 169 -24.07 27.48 12.52
CA GLY A 169 -23.60 28.86 12.42
C GLY A 169 -22.71 29.20 11.24
N LEU A 170 -22.20 28.20 10.51
CA LEU A 170 -21.67 28.48 9.19
C LEU A 170 -22.82 28.39 8.18
N PRO A 171 -23.24 29.51 7.55
CA PRO A 171 -24.16 29.46 6.41
C PRO A 171 -23.54 28.55 5.38
N GLY A 172 -24.36 27.71 4.77
CA GLY A 172 -23.96 26.60 3.91
C GLY A 172 -22.66 26.88 3.16
N ILE A 173 -21.65 25.98 3.33
CA ILE A 173 -20.30 26.21 2.82
C ILE A 173 -20.40 26.81 1.43
N PRO A 174 -19.94 28.05 1.20
CA PRO A 174 -20.02 28.67 -0.11
C PRO A 174 -19.35 27.70 -1.11
N ARG A 175 -19.92 27.50 -2.29
CA ARG A 175 -19.22 26.81 -3.37
C ARG A 175 -17.95 27.62 -3.63
N LEU A 176 -16.84 27.16 -3.09
CA LEU A 176 -15.57 27.84 -3.22
C LEU A 176 -15.22 27.88 -4.71
N LYS A 177 -15.13 29.05 -5.28
CA LYS A 177 -14.93 29.27 -6.74
C LYS A 177 -13.70 28.56 -7.32
N TRP A 178 -12.77 28.14 -6.44
CA TRP A 178 -11.53 27.49 -6.85
C TRP A 178 -11.52 25.95 -6.67
N ALA A 179 -12.44 25.35 -5.92
CA ALA A 179 -12.54 23.90 -5.81
C ALA A 179 -12.93 23.31 -7.17
N SER A 180 -12.11 22.38 -7.69
CA SER A 180 -12.33 21.79 -9.00
C SER A 180 -13.32 20.63 -8.97
N ASN A 181 -13.51 20.04 -7.79
CA ASN A 181 -14.41 18.92 -7.51
C ASN A 181 -14.67 18.82 -6.00
N GLU A 182 -15.47 17.84 -5.58
CA GLU A 182 -15.85 17.66 -4.17
C GLU A 182 -14.66 17.36 -3.27
N ILE A 183 -13.63 16.66 -3.77
CA ILE A 183 -12.41 16.39 -3.01
C ILE A 183 -11.72 17.70 -2.63
N ASP A 184 -11.47 18.56 -3.62
CA ASP A 184 -10.83 19.85 -3.39
C ASP A 184 -11.65 20.74 -2.43
N ARG A 185 -12.99 20.69 -2.54
CA ARG A 185 -13.89 21.44 -1.68
C ARG A 185 -13.78 20.99 -0.21
N LEU A 186 -13.77 19.69 0.05
CA LEU A 186 -13.69 19.13 1.40
C LEU A 186 -12.32 19.39 2.03
N ILE A 187 -11.24 19.25 1.26
CA ILE A 187 -9.87 19.57 1.72
C ILE A 187 -9.76 21.05 2.07
N GLN A 188 -10.23 21.93 1.19
CA GLN A 188 -10.13 23.36 1.43
C GLN A 188 -10.96 23.79 2.64
N ALA A 189 -12.19 23.31 2.78
CA ALA A 189 -13.03 23.66 3.92
C ALA A 189 -12.33 23.28 5.24
N ARG A 190 -11.62 22.15 5.28
CA ARG A 190 -10.83 21.74 6.44
C ARG A 190 -9.63 22.65 6.67
N LEU A 191 -8.87 22.98 5.62
CA LEU A 191 -7.74 23.89 5.73
C LEU A 191 -8.16 25.29 6.24
N GLU A 192 -9.26 25.83 5.71
CA GLU A 192 -9.78 27.12 6.12
C GLU A 192 -10.18 27.14 7.60
N SER A 193 -10.74 26.02 8.13
CA SER A 193 -11.07 25.90 9.55
C SER A 193 -9.83 25.93 10.46
N GLU A 194 -8.66 25.58 9.92
CA GLU A 194 -7.36 25.62 10.63
C GLU A 194 -6.51 26.87 10.25
N GLY A 195 -7.09 27.80 9.51
CA GLY A 195 -6.37 29.02 9.06
C GLY A 195 -5.25 28.73 8.06
N LEU A 196 -5.33 27.62 7.33
CA LEU A 196 -4.39 27.20 6.31
C LEU A 196 -4.96 27.37 4.90
N LYS A 197 -4.08 27.29 3.92
CA LYS A 197 -4.42 27.34 2.48
C LYS A 197 -3.67 26.26 1.73
N LEU A 198 -4.19 25.86 0.57
CA LEU A 198 -3.50 24.99 -0.36
C LEU A 198 -2.19 25.64 -0.84
N SER A 199 -1.13 24.86 -0.93
CA SER A 199 0.13 25.27 -1.56
C SER A 199 -0.09 25.59 -3.06
N PRO A 200 0.75 26.43 -3.66
CA PRO A 200 0.71 26.68 -5.10
C PRO A 200 0.82 25.39 -5.92
N LYS A 201 0.32 25.43 -7.15
CA LYS A 201 0.48 24.31 -8.10
C LYS A 201 1.98 24.06 -8.36
N ALA A 202 2.39 22.79 -8.36
CA ALA A 202 3.73 22.38 -8.72
C ALA A 202 4.05 22.75 -10.20
N ASP A 203 5.33 22.92 -10.50
CA ASP A 203 5.80 23.13 -11.85
C ASP A 203 5.52 21.91 -12.76
N ARG A 204 5.66 22.11 -14.07
CA ARG A 204 5.30 21.08 -15.06
C ARG A 204 6.23 19.86 -15.01
N ILE A 205 7.51 20.04 -14.70
CA ILE A 205 8.47 18.93 -14.60
C ILE A 205 8.14 18.07 -13.39
N THR A 206 7.92 18.69 -12.24
CA THR A 206 7.48 17.99 -11.02
C THR A 206 6.20 17.21 -11.26
N LEU A 207 5.22 17.82 -11.95
CA LEU A 207 3.92 17.12 -12.21
C LEU A 207 4.08 15.94 -13.16
N ILE A 208 4.84 16.05 -14.24
CA ILE A 208 5.01 14.92 -15.18
C ILE A 208 5.79 13.78 -14.54
N ARG A 209 6.85 14.06 -13.79
CA ARG A 209 7.59 13.03 -13.05
C ARG A 209 6.73 12.36 -11.99
N ARG A 210 6.00 13.14 -11.20
CA ARG A 210 5.06 12.63 -10.18
C ARG A 210 4.06 11.68 -10.78
N LEU A 211 3.35 12.10 -11.84
CA LEU A 211 2.36 11.27 -12.52
C LEU A 211 2.98 10.00 -13.09
N SER A 212 4.15 10.09 -13.73
CA SER A 212 4.81 8.93 -14.31
C SER A 212 5.15 7.90 -13.24
N PHE A 213 5.74 8.29 -12.12
CA PHE A 213 6.01 7.37 -11.01
C PHE A 213 4.73 6.84 -10.35
N ASP A 214 3.76 7.70 -10.09
CA ASP A 214 2.52 7.29 -9.40
C ASP A 214 1.68 6.33 -10.24
N LEU A 215 1.65 6.51 -11.57
CA LEU A 215 0.79 5.72 -12.46
C LEU A 215 1.51 4.54 -13.13
N THR A 216 2.82 4.64 -13.39
CA THR A 216 3.55 3.58 -14.11
C THR A 216 4.72 3.00 -13.32
N GLY A 217 5.15 3.67 -12.25
CA GLY A 217 6.36 3.28 -11.50
C GLY A 217 7.67 3.52 -12.25
N LEU A 218 7.64 4.31 -13.33
CA LEU A 218 8.79 4.61 -14.19
C LEU A 218 8.96 6.12 -14.34
N PRO A 219 10.19 6.61 -14.61
CA PRO A 219 10.39 8.02 -14.97
C PRO A 219 9.78 8.31 -16.35
N PRO A 220 9.40 9.55 -16.64
CA PRO A 220 9.06 9.94 -17.99
C PRO A 220 10.33 9.92 -18.87
N SER A 221 10.20 9.58 -20.14
CA SER A 221 11.26 9.79 -21.12
C SER A 221 11.42 11.28 -21.45
N THR A 222 12.60 11.69 -21.95
CA THR A 222 12.84 13.06 -22.41
C THR A 222 11.85 13.49 -23.47
N LYS A 223 11.51 12.60 -24.41
CA LYS A 223 10.49 12.84 -25.42
C LYS A 223 9.13 13.15 -24.79
N GLU A 224 8.70 12.38 -23.79
CA GLU A 224 7.43 12.64 -23.09
C GLU A 224 7.44 13.99 -22.36
N VAL A 225 8.58 14.37 -21.79
CA VAL A 225 8.77 15.69 -21.16
C VAL A 225 8.62 16.78 -22.20
N ASP A 226 9.29 16.66 -23.36
CA ASP A 226 9.24 17.64 -24.44
C ASP A 226 7.83 17.77 -25.03
N ASP A 227 7.22 16.66 -25.38
CA ASP A 227 5.85 16.62 -25.90
C ASP A 227 4.86 17.30 -24.93
N TYR A 228 5.02 17.06 -23.63
CA TYR A 228 4.20 17.71 -22.61
C TYR A 228 4.48 19.21 -22.49
N PHE A 229 5.76 19.63 -22.60
CA PHE A 229 6.13 21.04 -22.57
C PHE A 229 5.63 21.80 -23.80
N MET A 230 5.67 21.17 -24.97
CA MET A 230 5.17 21.74 -26.22
C MET A 230 3.65 21.79 -26.28
N SER A 231 2.95 20.96 -25.48
CA SER A 231 1.49 21.00 -25.39
C SER A 231 1.01 22.31 -24.74
N ASP A 232 -0.23 22.66 -25.02
CA ASP A 232 -0.87 23.77 -24.33
C ASP A 232 -0.86 23.58 -22.80
N ARG A 233 -1.07 24.67 -22.04
CA ARG A 233 -1.11 24.62 -20.57
C ARG A 233 -2.49 24.31 -20.00
N SER A 234 -3.39 23.82 -20.84
CA SER A 234 -4.77 23.56 -20.48
C SER A 234 -4.92 22.33 -19.57
N THR A 235 -6.05 22.27 -18.90
CA THR A 235 -6.45 21.08 -18.16
C THR A 235 -6.60 19.86 -19.08
N LYS A 236 -7.02 20.08 -20.35
CA LYS A 236 -7.17 19.01 -21.35
C LYS A 236 -5.84 18.34 -21.71
N ALA A 237 -4.75 19.12 -21.85
CA ALA A 237 -3.42 18.55 -22.11
C ALA A 237 -2.93 17.70 -20.93
N TYR A 238 -3.14 18.15 -19.70
CA TYR A 238 -2.85 17.38 -18.49
C TYR A 238 -3.68 16.10 -18.43
N GLU A 239 -4.97 16.17 -18.70
CA GLU A 239 -5.89 15.01 -18.73
C GLU A 239 -5.47 13.98 -19.78
N LYS A 240 -5.15 14.41 -21.02
CA LYS A 240 -4.63 13.50 -22.07
C LYS A 240 -3.36 12.77 -21.62
N PHE A 241 -2.49 13.47 -20.90
CA PHE A 241 -1.29 12.83 -20.34
C PHE A 241 -1.63 11.79 -19.27
N VAL A 242 -2.56 12.10 -18.36
CA VAL A 242 -3.08 11.16 -17.35
C VAL A 242 -3.70 9.93 -18.03
N ASP A 243 -4.58 10.13 -19.01
CA ASP A 243 -5.25 9.02 -19.71
C ASP A 243 -4.27 8.09 -20.42
N ARG A 244 -3.20 8.65 -21.04
CA ARG A 244 -2.14 7.88 -21.67
C ARG A 244 -1.40 7.00 -20.65
N LEU A 245 -1.06 7.52 -19.49
CA LEU A 245 -0.40 6.77 -18.44
C LEU A 245 -1.29 5.68 -17.85
N LEU A 246 -2.58 5.96 -17.66
CA LEU A 246 -3.58 4.99 -17.18
C LEU A 246 -3.83 3.83 -18.16
N GLN A 247 -3.61 4.07 -19.46
CA GLN A 247 -3.71 3.04 -20.52
C GLN A 247 -2.40 2.27 -20.71
N SER A 248 -1.31 2.70 -20.10
CA SER A 248 -0.02 2.01 -20.19
C SER A 248 -0.09 0.63 -19.53
N GLN A 249 0.54 -0.38 -20.16
CA GLN A 249 0.71 -1.71 -19.54
C GLN A 249 1.46 -1.65 -18.19
N HIS A 250 2.23 -0.58 -17.96
CA HIS A 250 2.99 -0.36 -16.72
C HIS A 250 2.11 0.11 -15.56
N TYR A 251 0.86 0.53 -15.81
CA TYR A 251 -0.09 0.88 -14.77
C TYR A 251 -0.41 -0.31 -13.85
N GLY A 252 -0.73 -1.46 -14.44
CA GLY A 252 -0.99 -2.67 -13.65
C GLY A 252 0.23 -3.16 -12.87
N GLU A 253 1.44 -3.05 -13.44
CA GLU A 253 2.68 -3.38 -12.73
C GLU A 253 2.88 -2.48 -11.49
N ARG A 254 2.59 -1.17 -11.61
CA ARG A 254 2.66 -0.21 -10.50
C ARG A 254 1.65 -0.52 -9.41
N MET A 255 0.39 -0.78 -9.78
CA MET A 255 -0.67 -1.10 -8.82
C MET A 255 -0.43 -2.45 -8.14
N ALA A 256 0.09 -3.42 -8.87
CA ALA A 256 0.38 -4.75 -8.37
C ALA A 256 1.45 -4.75 -7.26
N ILE A 257 2.46 -3.88 -7.29
CA ILE A 257 3.48 -3.79 -6.23
C ILE A 257 2.79 -3.70 -4.85
N TYR A 258 1.81 -2.82 -4.73
CA TYR A 258 1.09 -2.62 -3.47
C TYR A 258 0.17 -3.81 -3.12
N TRP A 259 -0.60 -4.31 -4.11
CA TRP A 259 -1.50 -5.44 -3.89
C TRP A 259 -0.75 -6.72 -3.47
N LEU A 260 0.41 -6.97 -4.06
CA LEU A 260 1.24 -8.14 -3.74
C LEU A 260 1.79 -8.11 -2.30
N ASP A 261 1.99 -6.91 -1.71
CA ASP A 261 2.33 -6.79 -0.29
C ASP A 261 1.14 -7.15 0.62
N LEU A 262 -0.05 -6.66 0.27
CA LEU A 262 -1.28 -6.95 1.02
C LEU A 262 -1.58 -8.45 1.07
N VAL A 263 -1.47 -9.13 -0.08
CA VAL A 263 -1.79 -10.57 -0.17
C VAL A 263 -0.59 -11.47 0.12
N ARG A 264 0.56 -10.90 0.51
CA ARG A 264 1.80 -11.63 0.89
C ARG A 264 2.37 -12.50 -0.24
N TYR A 265 2.30 -12.00 -1.48
CA TYR A 265 2.89 -12.74 -2.60
C TYR A 265 4.39 -12.97 -2.41
N ALA A 266 4.82 -14.21 -2.50
CA ALA A 266 6.22 -14.58 -2.55
C ALA A 266 6.41 -15.81 -3.43
N ASP A 267 7.62 -15.99 -3.98
CA ASP A 267 7.97 -17.14 -4.80
C ASP A 267 8.45 -18.33 -3.94
N THR A 268 8.34 -18.21 -2.61
CA THR A 268 8.81 -19.20 -1.65
C THR A 268 7.79 -19.46 -0.54
N VAL A 269 7.92 -20.64 0.08
CA VAL A 269 6.96 -21.13 1.07
C VAL A 269 7.05 -20.48 2.46
N GLY A 270 8.17 -19.81 2.78
CA GLY A 270 8.45 -19.32 4.12
C GLY A 270 8.91 -20.42 5.09
N TYR A 271 8.81 -20.15 6.38
CA TYR A 271 9.36 -20.97 7.48
C TYR A 271 10.85 -21.31 7.28
N HIS A 272 11.39 -22.22 8.05
CA HIS A 272 12.81 -22.56 8.04
C HIS A 272 13.32 -23.03 6.67
N GLY A 273 12.58 -23.87 5.99
CA GLY A 273 12.98 -24.40 4.68
C GLY A 273 12.93 -23.40 3.55
N ASP A 274 12.03 -22.46 3.61
CA ASP A 274 11.75 -21.36 2.64
C ASP A 274 12.02 -21.75 1.16
N GLN A 275 11.49 -22.90 0.74
CA GLN A 275 11.69 -23.48 -0.58
C GLN A 275 10.92 -22.73 -1.65
N ASP A 276 11.46 -22.66 -2.87
CA ASP A 276 10.75 -22.11 -4.03
C ASP A 276 9.46 -22.90 -4.29
N HIS A 277 8.40 -22.22 -4.71
CA HIS A 277 7.17 -22.81 -5.19
C HIS A 277 6.63 -22.12 -6.46
N ALA A 278 5.71 -22.75 -7.14
CA ALA A 278 5.18 -22.23 -8.40
C ALA A 278 3.93 -21.38 -8.15
N ILE A 279 4.03 -20.03 -8.27
CA ILE A 279 2.93 -19.09 -8.06
C ILE A 279 2.97 -17.85 -8.98
N SER A 280 4.02 -17.68 -9.78
CA SER A 280 4.21 -16.50 -10.66
C SER A 280 3.00 -16.16 -11.54
N PRO A 281 2.19 -17.09 -12.07
CA PRO A 281 0.98 -16.75 -12.81
C PRO A 281 -0.06 -15.95 -12.00
N PHE A 282 -0.11 -16.09 -10.67
CA PHE A 282 -0.98 -15.26 -9.83
C PHE A 282 -0.55 -13.79 -9.85
N ARG A 283 0.75 -13.49 -9.78
CA ARG A 283 1.26 -12.12 -9.93
C ARG A 283 0.85 -11.53 -11.29
N ASP A 284 1.01 -12.30 -12.33
CA ASP A 284 0.69 -11.88 -13.70
C ASP A 284 -0.83 -11.65 -13.86
N TYR A 285 -1.68 -12.47 -13.22
CA TYR A 285 -3.11 -12.24 -13.11
C TYR A 285 -3.43 -10.90 -12.42
N VAL A 286 -2.78 -10.60 -11.29
CA VAL A 286 -3.00 -9.33 -10.58
C VAL A 286 -2.65 -8.13 -11.45
N ILE A 287 -1.48 -8.16 -12.12
CA ILE A 287 -1.05 -7.09 -13.03
C ILE A 287 -2.05 -6.92 -14.17
N LYS A 288 -2.49 -8.02 -14.79
CA LYS A 288 -3.46 -8.01 -15.87
C LYS A 288 -4.81 -7.46 -15.43
N ALA A 289 -5.30 -7.84 -14.25
CA ALA A 289 -6.57 -7.38 -13.71
C ALA A 289 -6.61 -5.83 -13.57
N PHE A 290 -5.53 -5.21 -13.10
CA PHE A 290 -5.42 -3.75 -13.06
C PHE A 290 -5.29 -3.13 -14.45
N ASN A 291 -4.56 -3.76 -15.37
CA ASN A 291 -4.43 -3.28 -16.75
C ASN A 291 -5.74 -3.37 -17.54
N ASP A 292 -6.54 -4.38 -17.28
CA ASP A 292 -7.86 -4.56 -17.92
C ASP A 292 -8.95 -3.72 -17.22
N ASN A 293 -8.56 -3.00 -16.13
CA ASN A 293 -9.50 -2.28 -15.28
C ASN A 293 -10.65 -3.17 -14.76
N MET A 294 -10.30 -4.40 -14.33
CA MET A 294 -11.28 -5.31 -13.76
C MET A 294 -11.97 -4.65 -12.56
N PRO A 295 -13.30 -4.66 -12.48
CA PRO A 295 -14.01 -4.14 -11.30
C PRO A 295 -13.51 -4.80 -10.02
N PHE A 296 -13.28 -4.01 -8.97
CA PHE A 296 -12.67 -4.50 -7.73
C PHE A 296 -13.53 -5.59 -7.04
N ASP A 297 -14.83 -5.54 -7.21
CA ASP A 297 -15.75 -6.57 -6.71
C ASP A 297 -15.55 -7.90 -7.44
N GLN A 298 -15.34 -7.89 -8.76
CA GLN A 298 -15.00 -9.08 -9.54
C GLN A 298 -13.61 -9.59 -9.14
N PHE A 299 -12.62 -8.71 -9.05
CA PHE A 299 -11.25 -9.03 -8.61
C PHE A 299 -11.24 -9.71 -7.23
N THR A 300 -12.08 -9.23 -6.31
CA THR A 300 -12.26 -9.83 -4.98
C THR A 300 -12.90 -11.23 -5.07
N ARG A 301 -13.97 -11.38 -5.85
CA ARG A 301 -14.66 -12.67 -6.05
C ARG A 301 -13.75 -13.73 -6.65
N GLU A 302 -12.96 -13.35 -7.66
CA GLU A 302 -12.07 -14.30 -8.34
C GLU A 302 -10.94 -14.79 -7.43
N GLN A 303 -10.36 -13.93 -6.60
CA GLN A 303 -9.30 -14.33 -5.68
C GLN A 303 -9.80 -15.23 -4.55
N LEU A 304 -10.94 -14.90 -3.94
CA LEU A 304 -11.48 -15.67 -2.83
C LEU A 304 -12.15 -16.98 -3.27
N ALA A 305 -12.83 -16.97 -4.40
CA ALA A 305 -13.77 -18.02 -4.79
C ALA A 305 -13.84 -18.25 -6.32
N GLY A 306 -12.78 -17.98 -7.07
CA GLY A 306 -12.75 -18.17 -8.52
C GLY A 306 -13.02 -19.63 -8.94
N ASP A 307 -12.64 -20.60 -8.10
CA ASP A 307 -12.91 -22.02 -8.32
C ASP A 307 -14.39 -22.43 -8.08
N LEU A 308 -15.16 -21.59 -7.39
CA LEU A 308 -16.59 -21.80 -7.11
C LEU A 308 -17.50 -21.10 -8.14
N LEU A 309 -16.94 -20.36 -9.09
CA LEU A 309 -17.71 -19.72 -10.15
C LEU A 309 -18.24 -20.78 -11.15
N PRO A 310 -19.39 -20.55 -11.79
CA PRO A 310 -19.88 -21.43 -12.84
C PRO A 310 -18.87 -21.52 -14.00
N ASN A 311 -18.43 -22.72 -14.36
CA ASN A 311 -17.48 -22.98 -15.44
C ASN A 311 -16.22 -22.07 -15.38
N PRO A 312 -15.44 -22.13 -14.28
CA PRO A 312 -14.37 -21.18 -14.03
C PRO A 312 -13.29 -21.23 -15.11
N THR A 313 -12.91 -20.08 -15.63
CA THR A 313 -11.81 -19.92 -16.57
C THR A 313 -10.45 -20.27 -15.94
N ILE A 314 -9.43 -20.43 -16.77
CA ILE A 314 -8.05 -20.63 -16.30
C ILE A 314 -7.63 -19.46 -15.41
N ASN A 315 -7.89 -18.21 -15.80
CA ASN A 315 -7.53 -17.01 -15.04
C ASN A 315 -8.25 -16.96 -13.70
N GLN A 316 -9.53 -17.31 -13.63
CA GLN A 316 -10.28 -17.40 -12.37
C GLN A 316 -9.72 -18.46 -11.43
N ARG A 317 -9.26 -19.60 -11.96
CA ARG A 317 -8.56 -20.60 -11.14
C ARG A 317 -7.19 -20.10 -10.68
N VAL A 318 -6.42 -19.41 -11.53
CA VAL A 318 -5.14 -18.78 -11.17
C VAL A 318 -5.34 -17.76 -10.05
N ALA A 319 -6.39 -16.94 -10.12
CA ALA A 319 -6.75 -15.95 -9.10
C ALA A 319 -6.88 -16.57 -7.70
N THR A 320 -7.40 -17.82 -7.60
CA THR A 320 -7.54 -18.54 -6.33
C THR A 320 -6.21 -18.89 -5.67
N GLY A 321 -5.09 -18.67 -6.36
CA GLY A 321 -3.75 -18.70 -5.78
C GLY A 321 -3.63 -17.83 -4.53
N TYR A 322 -4.48 -16.79 -4.40
CA TYR A 322 -4.59 -15.99 -3.18
C TYR A 322 -4.72 -16.86 -1.91
N ASN A 323 -5.59 -17.85 -1.90
CA ASN A 323 -5.80 -18.73 -0.73
C ASN A 323 -4.58 -19.62 -0.45
N ARG A 324 -3.57 -19.63 -1.33
CA ARG A 324 -2.36 -20.46 -1.25
C ARG A 324 -1.09 -19.68 -0.95
N LEU A 325 -1.18 -18.34 -0.79
CA LEU A 325 -0.04 -17.45 -0.49
C LEU A 325 0.39 -17.46 0.98
N LEU A 326 -0.13 -18.33 1.79
CA LEU A 326 0.28 -18.52 3.19
C LEU A 326 1.67 -19.18 3.26
N GLN A 327 2.31 -19.06 4.42
CA GLN A 327 3.51 -19.83 4.71
C GLN A 327 3.15 -21.32 4.88
N THR A 328 3.94 -22.21 4.26
CA THR A 328 3.72 -23.66 4.35
C THR A 328 5.00 -24.38 4.72
N SER A 329 4.90 -25.39 5.60
CA SER A 329 6.05 -26.24 5.96
C SER A 329 5.97 -27.61 5.29
N HIS A 330 7.15 -28.20 5.05
CA HIS A 330 7.33 -29.55 4.53
C HIS A 330 8.49 -30.25 5.24
N GLU A 331 8.73 -29.83 6.49
CA GLU A 331 9.80 -30.36 7.32
C GLU A 331 9.40 -31.69 7.94
N GLY A 332 10.40 -32.51 8.28
CA GLY A 332 10.18 -33.74 9.06
C GLY A 332 9.58 -33.40 10.42
N GLY A 333 8.59 -34.19 10.87
CA GLY A 333 7.91 -33.94 12.16
C GLY A 333 6.72 -32.98 12.11
N VAL A 334 6.38 -32.43 10.96
CA VAL A 334 5.18 -31.58 10.80
C VAL A 334 3.92 -32.31 11.24
N GLN A 335 3.22 -31.75 12.25
CA GLN A 335 1.93 -32.24 12.71
C GLN A 335 0.83 -31.69 11.80
N LYS A 336 0.23 -32.54 10.98
CA LYS A 336 -0.79 -32.11 9.99
C LYS A 336 -1.93 -31.33 10.62
N LYS A 337 -2.43 -31.77 11.80
CA LYS A 337 -3.53 -31.09 12.51
C LYS A 337 -3.14 -29.69 12.94
N GLU A 338 -1.94 -29.50 13.45
CA GLU A 338 -1.37 -28.20 13.81
C GLU A 338 -1.34 -27.24 12.61
N TYR A 339 -0.75 -27.70 11.51
CA TYR A 339 -0.60 -26.82 10.34
C TYR A 339 -1.94 -26.52 9.65
N LEU A 340 -2.92 -27.42 9.69
CA LEU A 340 -4.28 -27.11 9.21
C LEU A 340 -4.93 -26.00 10.06
N ALA A 341 -4.71 -25.99 11.39
CA ALA A 341 -5.16 -24.90 12.25
C ALA A 341 -4.42 -23.59 11.93
N LYS A 342 -3.09 -23.63 11.84
CA LYS A 342 -2.26 -22.46 11.46
C LYS A 342 -2.65 -21.87 10.11
N TYR A 343 -2.88 -22.69 9.07
CA TYR A 343 -3.29 -22.25 7.75
C TYR A 343 -4.69 -21.62 7.75
N SER A 344 -5.57 -22.15 8.59
CA SER A 344 -6.91 -21.60 8.77
C SER A 344 -6.86 -20.21 9.42
N ALA A 345 -6.09 -20.09 10.51
CA ALA A 345 -5.89 -18.84 11.23
C ALA A 345 -5.19 -17.77 10.37
N ASP A 346 -4.16 -18.17 9.64
CA ASP A 346 -3.44 -17.30 8.71
C ASP A 346 -4.35 -16.69 7.64
N ARG A 347 -5.28 -17.48 7.06
CA ARG A 347 -6.24 -16.95 6.09
C ARG A 347 -7.17 -15.90 6.70
N VAL A 348 -7.62 -16.09 7.93
CA VAL A 348 -8.47 -15.10 8.61
C VAL A 348 -7.69 -13.82 8.86
N ARG A 349 -6.45 -13.91 9.37
CA ARG A 349 -5.60 -12.73 9.59
C ARG A 349 -5.36 -11.95 8.29
N ASN A 350 -5.00 -12.65 7.22
CA ASN A 350 -4.78 -11.97 5.94
C ASN A 350 -6.06 -11.40 5.34
N PHE A 351 -7.15 -12.18 5.35
CA PHE A 351 -8.45 -11.75 4.86
C PHE A 351 -8.93 -10.47 5.58
N SER A 352 -8.88 -10.46 6.90
CA SER A 352 -9.30 -9.31 7.71
C SER A 352 -8.41 -8.09 7.45
N GLY A 353 -7.10 -8.28 7.39
CA GLY A 353 -6.16 -7.21 7.04
C GLY A 353 -6.41 -6.64 5.64
N VAL A 354 -6.58 -7.49 4.62
CA VAL A 354 -6.72 -7.04 3.22
C VAL A 354 -8.03 -6.30 2.96
N TRP A 355 -9.17 -6.85 3.36
CA TRP A 355 -10.49 -6.33 2.98
C TRP A 355 -11.22 -5.59 4.08
N LEU A 356 -11.00 -5.97 5.34
CA LEU A 356 -11.73 -5.34 6.45
C LEU A 356 -10.92 -4.24 7.15
N GLY A 357 -9.58 -4.15 6.90
CA GLY A 357 -8.75 -3.24 7.66
C GLY A 357 -8.94 -3.45 9.16
N ALA A 358 -8.85 -4.70 9.59
CA ALA A 358 -9.10 -5.12 10.96
C ALA A 358 -8.05 -6.12 11.43
N THR A 359 -7.54 -5.93 12.62
CA THR A 359 -6.49 -6.75 13.25
C THR A 359 -7.09 -7.92 14.03
N MET A 360 -7.76 -8.86 13.34
CA MET A 360 -8.47 -9.95 13.98
C MET A 360 -7.59 -11.05 14.61
N GLY A 361 -6.26 -10.97 14.48
CA GLY A 361 -5.36 -12.02 14.99
C GLY A 361 -5.50 -12.31 16.49
N CYS A 362 -5.81 -11.30 17.32
CA CYS A 362 -6.04 -11.46 18.75
C CYS A 362 -7.22 -12.39 19.05
N ALA A 363 -8.24 -12.39 18.17
CA ALA A 363 -9.45 -13.20 18.33
C ALA A 363 -9.22 -14.71 18.07
N GLU A 364 -8.01 -15.12 17.68
CA GLU A 364 -7.63 -16.53 17.61
C GLU A 364 -7.63 -17.21 18.98
N CYS A 365 -7.20 -16.48 20.04
CA CYS A 365 -7.01 -17.06 21.38
C CYS A 365 -8.06 -16.61 22.41
N HIS A 366 -8.62 -15.40 22.25
CA HIS A 366 -9.60 -14.78 23.16
C HIS A 366 -10.40 -13.73 22.39
N ASP A 367 -11.50 -13.22 22.95
CA ASP A 367 -12.22 -12.10 22.34
C ASP A 367 -11.28 -10.90 22.13
N HIS A 368 -11.49 -10.17 21.04
CA HIS A 368 -10.63 -9.02 20.73
C HIS A 368 -10.73 -7.96 21.82
N LYS A 369 -9.57 -7.41 22.20
CA LYS A 369 -9.44 -6.54 23.38
C LYS A 369 -10.16 -5.20 23.24
N TYR A 370 -10.20 -4.68 22.02
CA TYR A 370 -10.64 -3.30 21.72
C TYR A 370 -11.86 -3.24 20.80
N ASP A 371 -12.00 -4.21 19.94
CA ASP A 371 -13.05 -4.28 18.92
C ASP A 371 -14.02 -5.42 19.21
N PRO A 372 -15.26 -5.35 18.71
CA PRO A 372 -16.29 -6.34 19.04
C PRO A 372 -16.14 -7.67 18.30
N PHE A 373 -14.93 -8.07 17.94
CA PHE A 373 -14.65 -9.38 17.35
C PHE A 373 -14.48 -10.43 18.42
N THR A 374 -15.37 -11.44 18.43
CA THR A 374 -15.26 -12.57 19.35
C THR A 374 -14.36 -13.68 18.80
N GLN A 375 -13.87 -14.54 19.68
CA GLN A 375 -13.17 -15.75 19.29
C GLN A 375 -14.05 -16.61 18.35
N LYS A 376 -15.35 -16.69 18.63
CA LYS A 376 -16.30 -17.38 17.77
C LYS A 376 -16.39 -16.78 16.37
N ASP A 377 -16.37 -15.45 16.24
CA ASP A 377 -16.36 -14.77 14.94
C ASP A 377 -15.12 -15.14 14.13
N PHE A 378 -13.94 -15.23 14.79
CA PHE A 378 -12.70 -15.64 14.15
C PHE A 378 -12.79 -17.03 13.52
N TYR A 379 -13.25 -18.02 14.30
CA TYR A 379 -13.39 -19.39 13.78
C TYR A 379 -14.57 -19.54 12.81
N SER A 380 -15.61 -18.73 12.93
CA SER A 380 -16.70 -18.68 11.94
C SER A 380 -16.23 -18.13 10.60
N LEU A 381 -15.32 -17.14 10.59
CA LEU A 381 -14.64 -16.71 9.37
C LEU A 381 -13.72 -17.79 8.82
N ALA A 382 -12.98 -18.49 9.67
CA ALA A 382 -12.15 -19.63 9.28
C ALA A 382 -12.97 -20.73 8.59
N ALA A 383 -14.20 -20.94 9.02
CA ALA A 383 -15.10 -21.95 8.46
C ALA A 383 -15.49 -21.71 6.99
N PHE A 384 -15.37 -20.47 6.44
CA PHE A 384 -15.51 -20.22 5.01
C PHE A 384 -14.41 -20.91 4.19
N PHE A 385 -13.20 -21.01 4.73
CA PHE A 385 -12.04 -21.62 4.06
C PHE A 385 -11.88 -23.12 4.37
N ALA A 386 -12.85 -23.73 5.06
CA ALA A 386 -12.80 -25.14 5.43
C ALA A 386 -12.86 -26.10 4.23
N ASP A 387 -13.33 -25.63 3.08
CA ASP A 387 -13.39 -26.35 1.81
C ASP A 387 -12.08 -26.31 1.00
N VAL A 388 -11.09 -25.51 1.40
CA VAL A 388 -9.81 -25.46 0.69
C VAL A 388 -9.02 -26.74 0.92
N ASP A 389 -8.59 -27.41 -0.17
CA ASP A 389 -7.81 -28.65 -0.09
C ASP A 389 -6.36 -28.39 0.33
N ASP A 390 -6.16 -28.29 1.64
CA ASP A 390 -4.82 -28.19 2.24
C ASP A 390 -4.15 -29.57 2.43
N ASN A 391 -4.91 -30.67 2.32
CA ASN A 391 -4.38 -32.01 2.58
C ASN A 391 -3.32 -32.44 1.56
N ARG A 392 -3.49 -32.04 0.31
CA ARG A 392 -2.51 -32.33 -0.75
C ARG A 392 -1.21 -31.55 -0.59
N THR A 393 -1.22 -30.43 0.12
CA THR A 393 -0.01 -29.64 0.39
C THR A 393 1.07 -30.45 1.10
N PHE A 394 0.68 -31.41 1.94
CA PHE A 394 1.61 -32.28 2.67
C PHE A 394 2.17 -33.44 1.83
N ARG A 395 1.72 -33.62 0.59
CA ARG A 395 2.18 -34.68 -0.33
C ARG A 395 3.27 -34.23 -1.30
N GLY A 396 3.76 -33.00 -1.18
CA GLY A 396 4.78 -32.46 -2.07
C GLY A 396 6.15 -33.12 -1.91
N THR A 397 7.12 -32.67 -2.73
CA THR A 397 8.50 -33.13 -2.69
C THR A 397 9.42 -32.05 -2.16
N ASN A 398 10.59 -32.40 -1.63
CA ASN A 398 11.63 -31.46 -1.20
C ASN A 398 12.50 -30.94 -2.36
N SER A 399 12.17 -31.31 -3.62
CA SER A 399 12.83 -30.77 -4.80
C SER A 399 12.50 -29.29 -5.03
N LEU A 400 13.33 -28.55 -5.77
CA LEU A 400 13.11 -27.17 -6.14
C LEU A 400 12.71 -27.03 -7.62
N PRO A 401 11.64 -26.29 -7.92
CA PRO A 401 10.62 -25.75 -7.02
C PRO A 401 9.81 -26.86 -6.35
N THR A 402 9.50 -26.68 -5.08
CA THR A 402 8.72 -27.63 -4.31
C THR A 402 7.29 -27.71 -4.87
N LYS A 403 6.81 -28.92 -5.08
CA LYS A 403 5.43 -29.15 -5.50
C LYS A 403 4.49 -29.02 -4.30
N ARG A 404 3.51 -28.12 -4.43
CA ARG A 404 2.49 -27.83 -3.40
C ARG A 404 1.09 -28.04 -3.97
N GLU A 405 0.69 -29.31 -4.11
CA GLU A 405 -0.65 -29.64 -4.63
C GLU A 405 -1.77 -28.97 -3.79
N PRO A 406 -2.90 -28.60 -4.43
CA PRO A 406 -3.18 -28.72 -5.88
C PRO A 406 -2.50 -27.62 -6.71
N GLU A 407 -1.94 -28.04 -7.84
CA GLU A 407 -1.33 -27.18 -8.84
C GLU A 407 -1.95 -27.44 -10.23
N MET A 408 -1.93 -26.45 -11.10
CA MET A 408 -2.29 -26.59 -12.51
C MET A 408 -1.18 -26.06 -13.41
N ARG A 409 -1.22 -26.48 -14.69
CA ARG A 409 -0.35 -25.94 -15.75
C ARG A 409 -1.10 -24.84 -16.49
N VAL A 410 -0.41 -23.75 -16.73
CA VAL A 410 -0.93 -22.58 -17.44
C VAL A 410 0.01 -22.16 -18.56
N LEU A 411 -0.57 -21.60 -19.61
CA LEU A 411 0.14 -20.92 -20.69
C LEU A 411 -0.30 -19.47 -20.75
N SER A 412 0.51 -18.62 -21.37
CA SER A 412 0.04 -17.28 -21.75
C SER A 412 -1.22 -17.41 -22.63
N GLU A 413 -2.12 -16.44 -22.59
CA GLU A 413 -3.35 -16.46 -23.43
C GLU A 413 -3.02 -16.66 -24.90
N LYS A 414 -1.97 -15.99 -25.40
CA LYS A 414 -1.48 -16.13 -26.76
C LYS A 414 -1.03 -17.56 -27.09
N ASP A 415 -0.18 -18.13 -26.23
CA ASP A 415 0.35 -19.49 -26.42
C ASP A 415 -0.78 -20.54 -26.25
N ALA A 416 -1.75 -20.30 -25.36
CA ALA A 416 -2.92 -21.15 -25.18
C ALA A 416 -3.83 -21.15 -26.42
N ALA A 417 -4.10 -19.97 -27.01
CA ALA A 417 -4.85 -19.84 -28.25
C ALA A 417 -4.13 -20.57 -29.42
N SER A 418 -2.81 -20.35 -29.54
CA SER A 418 -1.99 -21.04 -30.55
C SER A 418 -2.00 -22.56 -30.37
N LEU A 419 -1.89 -23.03 -29.12
CA LEU A 419 -1.97 -24.46 -28.81
C LEU A 419 -3.33 -25.07 -29.17
N ALA A 420 -4.42 -24.33 -28.92
CA ALA A 420 -5.77 -24.77 -29.30
C ALA A 420 -5.92 -24.91 -30.82
N GLN A 421 -5.43 -23.93 -31.60
CA GLN A 421 -5.41 -23.97 -33.05
C GLN A 421 -4.60 -25.15 -33.58
N LEU A 422 -3.37 -25.35 -33.08
CA LEU A 422 -2.52 -26.46 -33.47
C LEU A 422 -3.11 -27.84 -33.13
N LYS A 423 -3.77 -27.95 -31.97
CA LYS A 423 -4.52 -29.20 -31.62
C LYS A 423 -5.68 -29.45 -32.55
N ALA A 424 -6.44 -28.40 -32.93
CA ALA A 424 -7.50 -28.53 -33.93
C ALA A 424 -6.93 -28.99 -35.28
N ARG A 425 -5.82 -28.38 -35.73
CA ARG A 425 -5.13 -28.79 -36.98
C ARG A 425 -4.60 -30.23 -36.92
N GLN A 426 -3.99 -30.60 -35.80
CA GLN A 426 -3.56 -31.99 -35.57
C GLN A 426 -4.72 -32.99 -35.69
N LYS A 427 -5.89 -32.62 -35.08
CA LYS A 427 -7.09 -33.47 -35.14
C LYS A 427 -7.61 -33.59 -36.58
N GLN A 428 -7.58 -32.53 -37.39
CA GLN A 428 -7.97 -32.55 -38.78
C GLN A 428 -7.02 -33.45 -39.59
N LEU A 429 -5.69 -33.30 -39.42
CA LEU A 429 -4.69 -34.12 -40.10
C LEU A 429 -4.80 -35.60 -39.71
N LYS A 430 -5.15 -35.92 -38.46
CA LYS A 430 -5.37 -37.31 -38.01
C LYS A 430 -6.72 -37.90 -38.45
N LYS A 431 -7.76 -37.11 -38.69
CA LYS A 431 -9.10 -37.55 -39.10
C LYS A 431 -9.23 -37.87 -40.58
N LYS A 432 -8.41 -37.29 -41.46
CA LYS A 432 -8.40 -37.69 -42.87
C LYS A 432 -8.06 -39.19 -42.93
N LYS A 433 -9.08 -40.02 -43.18
CA LYS A 433 -8.94 -41.49 -43.23
C LYS A 433 -7.85 -41.89 -44.25
N LEU A 434 -7.16 -42.99 -43.95
CA LEU A 434 -6.43 -43.74 -44.99
C LEU A 434 -7.41 -44.09 -46.11
N PRO A 435 -6.97 -44.02 -47.38
CA PRO A 435 -7.84 -44.36 -48.51
C PRO A 435 -8.46 -45.71 -48.30
N LYS A 436 -9.70 -45.85 -48.77
CA LYS A 436 -10.34 -47.16 -48.84
C LYS A 436 -9.54 -48.00 -49.86
N PRO A 437 -9.52 -49.36 -49.72
CA PRO A 437 -8.92 -50.21 -50.75
C PRO A 437 -9.52 -49.87 -52.11
N GLY A 438 -8.70 -49.38 -53.08
CA GLY A 438 -9.07 -48.97 -54.43
C GLY A 438 -9.08 -47.42 -54.68
N GLU A 439 -8.90 -46.54 -53.71
CA GLU A 439 -8.70 -45.11 -53.93
C GLU A 439 -7.20 -44.81 -54.07
N GLN A 440 -6.77 -44.32 -55.24
CA GLN A 440 -5.39 -43.84 -55.47
C GLN A 440 -5.25 -42.45 -54.86
N ILE A 441 -4.47 -42.32 -53.76
CA ILE A 441 -3.98 -41.03 -53.30
C ILE A 441 -2.52 -40.96 -53.73
N GLU A 442 -2.11 -39.85 -54.32
CA GLU A 442 -0.72 -39.62 -54.67
C GLU A 442 0.19 -39.75 -53.43
N GLU A 443 1.23 -40.54 -53.55
CA GLU A 443 2.21 -40.81 -52.48
C GLU A 443 2.82 -39.52 -51.94
N GLU A 444 2.86 -38.48 -52.76
CA GLU A 444 3.32 -37.13 -52.46
C GLU A 444 2.40 -36.41 -51.47
N ASP A 445 1.06 -36.55 -51.56
CA ASP A 445 0.07 -36.02 -50.65
C ASP A 445 0.16 -36.66 -49.23
N LEU A 446 0.43 -37.97 -49.19
CA LEU A 446 0.62 -38.69 -47.92
C LEU A 446 1.92 -38.25 -47.23
N LYS A 447 3.03 -38.10 -47.98
CA LYS A 447 4.32 -37.62 -47.45
C LYS A 447 4.21 -36.18 -46.99
N SER A 448 3.56 -35.31 -47.74
CA SER A 448 3.29 -33.90 -47.39
C SER A 448 2.51 -33.80 -46.09
N ARG A 449 1.43 -34.55 -45.95
CA ARG A 449 0.60 -34.60 -44.74
C ARG A 449 1.37 -35.13 -43.52
N GLU A 450 2.18 -36.15 -43.68
CA GLU A 450 3.00 -36.68 -42.57
C GLU A 450 4.06 -35.67 -42.13
N GLN A 451 4.68 -34.94 -43.07
CA GLN A 451 5.60 -33.86 -42.74
C GLN A 451 4.90 -32.71 -42.00
N GLU A 452 3.69 -32.30 -42.43
CA GLU A 452 2.91 -31.28 -41.76
C GLU A 452 2.51 -31.73 -40.34
N LEU A 453 2.06 -32.99 -40.15
CA LEU A 453 1.75 -33.53 -38.86
C LEU A 453 2.94 -33.50 -37.90
N LYS A 454 4.14 -33.89 -38.38
CA LYS A 454 5.39 -33.83 -37.63
C LYS A 454 5.74 -32.39 -37.21
N LYS A 455 5.56 -31.39 -38.10
CA LYS A 455 5.76 -29.96 -37.79
C LYS A 455 4.77 -29.49 -36.74
N VAL A 456 3.48 -29.77 -36.88
CA VAL A 456 2.44 -29.42 -35.92
C VAL A 456 2.71 -30.03 -34.52
N GLU A 457 3.10 -31.30 -34.50
CA GLU A 457 3.43 -31.99 -33.24
C GLU A 457 4.69 -31.44 -32.56
N ALA A 458 5.68 -31.03 -33.34
CA ALA A 458 6.89 -30.37 -32.83
C ALA A 458 6.52 -29.02 -32.20
N GLU A 459 5.67 -28.20 -32.84
CA GLU A 459 5.24 -26.92 -32.32
C GLU A 459 4.34 -27.08 -31.09
N ILE A 460 3.43 -28.07 -31.05
CA ILE A 460 2.68 -28.43 -29.83
C ILE A 460 3.62 -28.79 -28.69
N ARG A 461 4.69 -29.57 -28.93
CA ARG A 461 5.68 -29.90 -27.89
C ARG A 461 6.41 -28.63 -27.41
N ARG A 462 6.80 -27.75 -28.35
CA ARG A 462 7.45 -26.46 -28.04
C ARG A 462 6.57 -25.56 -27.18
N LEU A 463 5.28 -25.42 -27.51
CA LEU A 463 4.34 -24.64 -26.71
C LEU A 463 4.09 -25.25 -25.32
N LYS A 464 3.91 -26.60 -25.25
CA LYS A 464 3.77 -27.29 -23.98
C LYS A 464 5.00 -27.14 -23.07
N ALA A 465 6.20 -27.02 -23.63
CA ALA A 465 7.40 -26.78 -22.84
C ALA A 465 7.44 -25.40 -22.18
N LYS A 466 6.61 -24.44 -22.65
CA LYS A 466 6.43 -23.13 -22.04
C LYS A 466 5.41 -23.14 -20.90
N GLU A 467 4.69 -24.25 -20.67
CA GLU A 467 3.72 -24.35 -19.59
C GLU A 467 4.39 -24.06 -18.24
N GLU A 468 3.81 -23.14 -17.46
CA GLU A 468 4.20 -22.87 -16.09
C GLU A 468 3.24 -23.56 -15.14
N ARG A 469 3.73 -24.06 -14.01
CA ARG A 469 2.88 -24.55 -12.93
C ARG A 469 2.47 -23.41 -12.05
N THR A 470 1.28 -23.48 -11.46
CA THR A 470 0.83 -22.57 -10.42
C THR A 470 -0.05 -23.28 -9.43
N MET A 471 0.08 -22.91 -8.16
CA MET A 471 -0.84 -23.35 -7.11
C MET A 471 -2.21 -22.74 -7.35
N VAL A 472 -3.25 -23.54 -7.12
CA VAL A 472 -4.66 -23.12 -7.20
C VAL A 472 -5.45 -23.66 -6.01
N THR A 473 -6.62 -23.09 -5.78
CA THR A 473 -7.58 -23.66 -4.83
C THR A 473 -8.44 -24.71 -5.53
N VAL A 474 -8.70 -25.80 -4.83
CA VAL A 474 -9.69 -26.82 -5.18
C VAL A 474 -10.61 -26.97 -3.99
N SER A 475 -11.90 -26.79 -4.21
CA SER A 475 -12.93 -27.00 -3.19
C SER A 475 -13.16 -28.49 -2.96
N ILE A 476 -13.19 -28.89 -1.68
CA ILE A 476 -13.51 -30.23 -1.20
C ILE A 476 -14.68 -30.16 -0.21
N LYS A 477 -15.16 -31.31 0.27
CA LYS A 477 -16.12 -31.33 1.38
C LYS A 477 -15.54 -30.55 2.56
N PRO A 478 -16.23 -29.51 3.07
CA PRO A 478 -15.72 -28.68 4.15
C PRO A 478 -15.38 -29.48 5.39
N ARG A 479 -14.27 -29.19 6.02
CA ARG A 479 -13.87 -29.74 7.33
C ARG A 479 -14.70 -29.09 8.44
N ASP A 480 -14.88 -29.80 9.55
CA ASP A 480 -15.40 -29.19 10.78
C ASP A 480 -14.35 -28.21 11.33
N ILE A 481 -14.77 -26.99 11.57
CA ILE A 481 -13.96 -25.96 12.26
C ILE A 481 -14.53 -25.79 13.67
N ARG A 482 -13.65 -25.87 14.66
CA ARG A 482 -14.00 -25.69 16.08
C ARG A 482 -13.35 -24.44 16.62
N VAL A 483 -13.97 -23.84 17.60
CA VAL A 483 -13.34 -22.83 18.43
C VAL A 483 -12.22 -23.52 19.22
N LEU A 484 -10.97 -23.09 19.02
CA LEU A 484 -9.81 -23.63 19.73
C LEU A 484 -9.56 -22.76 20.97
N LYS A 485 -9.77 -23.31 22.15
CA LYS A 485 -9.54 -22.60 23.40
C LYS A 485 -8.07 -22.13 23.46
N ARG A 486 -7.86 -20.83 23.59
CA ARG A 486 -6.53 -20.18 23.59
C ARG A 486 -5.69 -20.49 22.34
N GLY A 487 -6.33 -20.84 21.22
CA GLY A 487 -5.64 -21.24 19.99
C GLY A 487 -5.01 -22.64 20.03
N ASP A 488 -5.28 -23.44 21.06
CA ASP A 488 -4.71 -24.78 21.20
C ASP A 488 -5.34 -25.76 20.20
N TRP A 489 -4.57 -26.13 19.19
CA TRP A 489 -4.98 -27.06 18.14
C TRP A 489 -5.16 -28.52 18.64
N MET A 490 -4.67 -28.87 19.82
CA MET A 490 -4.86 -30.18 20.46
C MET A 490 -6.19 -30.24 21.20
N ASP A 491 -6.71 -29.11 21.69
CA ASP A 491 -8.01 -29.07 22.37
C ASP A 491 -9.16 -29.19 21.35
N THR A 492 -9.89 -30.29 21.43
CA THR A 492 -11.05 -30.58 20.58
C THR A 492 -12.39 -30.34 21.26
N SER A 493 -12.39 -29.79 22.49
CA SER A 493 -13.61 -29.59 23.30
C SER A 493 -14.48 -28.42 22.85
N GLY A 494 -13.92 -27.48 22.04
CA GLY A 494 -14.67 -26.33 21.57
C GLY A 494 -15.80 -26.67 20.61
N GLU A 495 -16.81 -25.81 20.56
CA GLU A 495 -17.97 -25.97 19.67
C GLU A 495 -17.57 -25.97 18.17
N VAL A 496 -18.29 -26.73 17.36
CA VAL A 496 -18.18 -26.65 15.89
C VAL A 496 -18.95 -25.43 15.41
N VAL A 497 -18.28 -24.59 14.61
CA VAL A 497 -18.89 -23.36 14.09
C VAL A 497 -19.24 -23.48 12.61
N GLN A 498 -20.25 -22.73 12.19
CA GLN A 498 -20.62 -22.56 10.79
C GLN A 498 -20.00 -21.28 10.22
N PRO A 499 -19.82 -21.19 8.88
CA PRO A 499 -19.37 -19.96 8.25
C PRO A 499 -20.32 -18.81 8.56
N ALA A 500 -19.80 -17.78 9.21
CA ALA A 500 -20.50 -16.55 9.50
C ALA A 500 -19.54 -15.35 9.53
N VAL A 501 -20.02 -14.17 9.19
CA VAL A 501 -19.30 -12.91 9.39
C VAL A 501 -19.52 -12.43 10.83
N PRO A 502 -18.67 -11.50 11.34
CA PRO A 502 -18.78 -11.00 12.70
C PRO A 502 -20.20 -10.59 13.06
N LYS A 503 -20.68 -11.02 14.24
CA LYS A 503 -22.08 -10.91 14.67
C LYS A 503 -22.61 -9.47 14.69
N PHE A 504 -21.75 -8.49 14.95
CA PHE A 504 -22.14 -7.07 14.99
C PHE A 504 -22.28 -6.43 13.60
N LEU A 505 -21.81 -7.11 12.54
CA LEU A 505 -22.01 -6.70 11.14
C LEU A 505 -23.25 -7.38 10.56
N LYS A 506 -23.81 -6.77 9.51
CA LYS A 506 -24.95 -7.37 8.80
C LYS A 506 -24.55 -8.71 8.20
N GLY A 507 -25.25 -9.77 8.63
CA GLY A 507 -24.96 -11.15 8.24
C GLY A 507 -25.21 -11.46 6.77
N ILE A 508 -24.67 -12.61 6.32
CA ILE A 508 -24.89 -13.18 5.00
C ILE A 508 -26.23 -13.93 5.02
N GLN A 509 -27.09 -13.65 4.04
CA GLN A 509 -28.35 -14.38 3.84
C GLN A 509 -28.13 -15.48 2.79
N THR A 510 -28.28 -16.76 3.18
CA THR A 510 -28.16 -17.92 2.28
C THR A 510 -29.09 -19.05 2.69
N LYS A 511 -29.51 -19.90 1.73
CA LYS A 511 -30.39 -21.05 2.00
C LYS A 511 -29.66 -22.27 2.56
N GLY A 512 -28.35 -22.25 2.68
CA GLY A 512 -27.54 -23.38 3.15
C GLY A 512 -26.27 -22.94 3.83
N ARG A 513 -25.27 -23.81 3.89
CA ARG A 513 -23.95 -23.44 4.38
C ARG A 513 -23.35 -22.35 3.48
N ALA A 514 -23.02 -21.18 4.07
CA ALA A 514 -22.37 -20.12 3.35
C ALA A 514 -20.98 -20.55 2.82
N THR A 515 -20.62 -20.03 1.65
CA THR A 515 -19.40 -20.39 0.92
C THR A 515 -18.44 -19.20 0.81
N ARG A 516 -17.22 -19.43 0.34
CA ARG A 516 -16.25 -18.34 0.00
C ARG A 516 -16.82 -17.36 -1.03
N LEU A 517 -17.69 -17.83 -1.94
CA LEU A 517 -18.35 -16.94 -2.91
C LEU A 517 -19.37 -16.02 -2.23
N ASP A 518 -20.10 -16.51 -1.23
CA ASP A 518 -21.04 -15.70 -0.45
C ASP A 518 -20.29 -14.67 0.39
N LEU A 519 -19.14 -15.05 0.98
CA LEU A 519 -18.25 -14.14 1.68
C LEU A 519 -17.72 -13.02 0.73
N ALA A 520 -17.30 -13.38 -0.47
CA ALA A 520 -16.80 -12.40 -1.45
C ALA A 520 -17.89 -11.43 -1.91
N LYS A 521 -19.12 -11.89 -2.10
CA LYS A 521 -20.28 -11.04 -2.40
C LYS A 521 -20.63 -10.12 -1.23
N TRP A 522 -20.51 -10.61 0.00
CA TRP A 522 -20.75 -9.81 1.20
C TRP A 522 -19.74 -8.67 1.33
N LEU A 523 -18.45 -8.92 1.07
CA LEU A 523 -17.40 -7.88 1.08
C LEU A 523 -17.73 -6.71 0.15
N THR A 524 -18.29 -6.99 -1.00
CA THR A 524 -18.58 -5.98 -2.03
C THR A 524 -20.06 -5.55 -2.06
N SER A 525 -20.79 -5.91 -1.02
CA SER A 525 -22.16 -5.43 -0.81
C SER A 525 -22.16 -3.96 -0.37
N PRO A 526 -23.13 -3.14 -0.82
CA PRO A 526 -23.30 -1.78 -0.32
C PRO A 526 -23.52 -1.67 1.19
N ASN A 527 -23.94 -2.77 1.82
CA ASN A 527 -24.11 -2.85 3.27
C ASN A 527 -22.82 -3.22 4.03
N ASN A 528 -21.73 -3.59 3.34
CA ASN A 528 -20.45 -3.80 4.00
C ASN A 528 -19.83 -2.45 4.37
N PRO A 529 -19.54 -2.19 5.66
CA PRO A 529 -19.08 -0.87 6.07
C PRO A 529 -17.61 -0.61 5.79
N LEU A 530 -16.80 -1.66 5.57
CA LEU A 530 -15.34 -1.60 5.64
C LEU A 530 -14.67 -1.58 4.27
N THR A 531 -14.97 -2.54 3.39
CA THR A 531 -14.18 -2.81 2.18
C THR A 531 -13.92 -1.59 1.32
N ALA A 532 -14.95 -0.79 1.02
CA ALA A 532 -14.79 0.40 0.19
C ALA A 532 -13.94 1.47 0.86
N ARG A 533 -14.14 1.71 2.18
CA ARG A 533 -13.33 2.67 2.96
C ARG A 533 -11.87 2.24 3.05
N VAL A 534 -11.62 0.98 3.35
CA VAL A 534 -10.26 0.40 3.46
C VAL A 534 -9.52 0.58 2.14
N PHE A 535 -10.14 0.19 1.02
CA PHE A 535 -9.50 0.32 -0.28
C PHE A 535 -9.25 1.79 -0.65
N MET A 536 -10.22 2.68 -0.43
CA MET A 536 -10.07 4.10 -0.76
C MET A 536 -9.08 4.82 0.16
N ASN A 537 -9.00 4.47 1.45
CA ASN A 537 -7.99 5.00 2.37
C ASN A 537 -6.57 4.62 1.91
N ARG A 538 -6.38 3.37 1.46
CA ARG A 538 -5.12 2.88 0.91
C ARG A 538 -4.79 3.47 -0.44
N LEU A 539 -5.78 3.63 -1.31
CA LEU A 539 -5.59 4.29 -2.59
C LEU A 539 -5.17 5.76 -2.38
N TRP A 540 -5.81 6.45 -1.45
CA TRP A 540 -5.41 7.80 -1.02
C TRP A 540 -3.94 7.84 -0.56
N TYR A 541 -3.54 6.93 0.32
CA TYR A 541 -2.16 6.80 0.77
C TYR A 541 -1.15 6.69 -0.38
N LEU A 542 -1.44 5.91 -1.41
CA LEU A 542 -0.53 5.71 -2.56
C LEU A 542 -0.24 7.01 -3.31
N PHE A 543 -1.17 7.97 -3.33
CA PHE A 543 -1.05 9.22 -4.07
C PHE A 543 -0.70 10.42 -3.20
N PHE A 544 -0.99 10.36 -1.90
CA PHE A 544 -0.79 11.48 -0.98
C PHE A 544 0.20 11.17 0.16
N GLY A 545 0.74 9.95 0.23
CA GLY A 545 1.80 9.55 1.16
C GLY A 545 1.33 9.23 2.59
N VAL A 546 0.11 9.60 2.95
CA VAL A 546 -0.53 9.28 4.23
C VAL A 546 -2.02 9.05 4.01
N GLY A 547 -2.62 8.11 4.75
CA GLY A 547 -4.06 7.84 4.66
C GLY A 547 -4.91 8.95 5.27
N LEU A 548 -6.18 9.03 4.90
CA LEU A 548 -7.16 9.88 5.60
C LEU A 548 -7.32 9.43 7.06
N SER A 549 -7.38 8.11 7.30
CA SER A 549 -7.01 7.46 8.56
C SER A 549 -5.57 6.96 8.42
N LYS A 550 -4.70 7.28 9.39
CA LYS A 550 -3.26 6.97 9.32
C LYS A 550 -3.00 5.47 9.36
N ASN A 551 -3.80 4.74 10.11
CA ASN A 551 -3.71 3.29 10.23
C ASN A 551 -4.35 2.64 9.01
N LEU A 552 -3.55 2.08 8.10
CA LEU A 552 -4.04 1.49 6.86
C LEU A 552 -4.55 0.05 7.01
N ASP A 553 -4.22 -0.60 8.10
CA ASP A 553 -4.56 -2.00 8.43
C ASP A 553 -5.54 -2.14 9.59
N ASP A 554 -5.85 -1.03 10.25
CA ASP A 554 -6.80 -0.99 11.37
C ASP A 554 -7.67 0.26 11.33
N LEU A 555 -8.95 0.12 10.99
CA LEU A 555 -9.97 1.15 11.10
C LEU A 555 -10.82 0.99 12.37
N GLY A 556 -10.47 0.03 13.23
CA GLY A 556 -11.17 -0.25 14.49
C GLY A 556 -10.84 0.75 15.60
N SER A 557 -11.08 0.33 16.84
CA SER A 557 -10.97 1.19 18.02
C SER A 557 -9.53 1.61 18.35
N GLN A 558 -8.52 0.93 17.82
CA GLN A 558 -7.10 1.32 17.89
C GLN A 558 -6.65 2.09 16.64
N GLY A 559 -7.49 2.17 15.62
CA GLY A 559 -7.28 3.00 14.43
C GLY A 559 -7.52 4.47 14.71
N GLU A 560 -6.96 5.32 13.87
CA GLU A 560 -7.13 6.76 13.97
C GLU A 560 -8.47 7.20 13.34
N TRP A 561 -9.17 8.12 14.00
CA TRP A 561 -10.29 8.83 13.38
C TRP A 561 -9.80 9.56 12.11
N PRO A 562 -10.46 9.42 10.96
CA PRO A 562 -10.03 10.09 9.73
C PRO A 562 -9.96 11.61 9.90
N THR A 563 -8.89 12.22 9.40
CA THR A 563 -8.76 13.70 9.44
C THR A 563 -9.83 14.39 8.60
N HIS A 564 -10.32 13.71 7.56
CA HIS A 564 -11.37 14.15 6.65
C HIS A 564 -12.43 13.05 6.51
N PRO A 565 -13.26 12.80 7.54
CA PRO A 565 -14.21 11.69 7.54
C PRO A 565 -15.21 11.76 6.39
N GLN A 566 -15.70 12.97 6.08
CA GLN A 566 -16.64 13.21 4.99
C GLN A 566 -16.03 12.88 3.61
N LEU A 567 -14.73 13.12 3.44
CA LEU A 567 -14.02 12.79 2.22
C LEU A 567 -13.88 11.27 2.08
N LEU A 568 -13.55 10.55 3.15
CA LEU A 568 -13.47 9.09 3.12
C LEU A 568 -14.82 8.46 2.79
N GLU A 569 -15.91 8.97 3.38
CA GLU A 569 -17.28 8.57 3.05
C GLU A 569 -17.60 8.81 1.57
N HIS A 570 -17.34 10.03 1.08
CA HIS A 570 -17.56 10.39 -0.31
C HIS A 570 -16.82 9.46 -1.27
N LEU A 571 -15.52 9.22 -1.02
CA LEU A 571 -14.70 8.33 -1.85
C LEU A 571 -15.21 6.89 -1.82
N ALA A 572 -15.60 6.37 -0.67
CA ALA A 572 -16.14 5.02 -0.54
C ALA A 572 -17.46 4.86 -1.32
N VAL A 573 -18.37 5.83 -1.20
CA VAL A 573 -19.64 5.84 -1.94
C VAL A 573 -19.42 5.95 -3.43
N GLN A 574 -18.54 6.87 -3.88
CA GLN A 574 -18.21 7.03 -5.31
C GLN A 574 -17.57 5.77 -5.88
N PHE A 575 -16.69 5.10 -5.13
CA PHE A 575 -16.07 3.86 -5.57
C PHE A 575 -17.10 2.75 -5.81
N MET A 576 -18.05 2.57 -4.91
CA MET A 576 -19.16 1.63 -5.10
C MET A 576 -20.07 2.04 -6.28
N ALA A 577 -20.42 3.32 -6.37
CA ALA A 577 -21.30 3.87 -7.40
C ALA A 577 -20.68 3.80 -8.81
N SER A 578 -19.36 3.91 -8.94
CA SER A 578 -18.64 3.73 -10.21
C SER A 578 -18.59 2.28 -10.70
N GLY A 579 -19.25 1.33 -10.01
CA GLY A 579 -19.13 -0.09 -10.29
C GLY A 579 -17.76 -0.66 -9.89
N TRP A 580 -17.20 -0.13 -8.81
CA TRP A 580 -15.90 -0.56 -8.27
C TRP A 580 -14.71 -0.31 -9.22
N ASN A 581 -14.77 0.79 -9.97
CA ASN A 581 -13.83 1.17 -11.03
C ASN A 581 -12.57 1.84 -10.44
N VAL A 582 -11.49 1.06 -10.27
CA VAL A 582 -10.24 1.56 -9.67
C VAL A 582 -9.59 2.65 -10.51
N ARG A 583 -9.56 2.49 -11.85
CA ARG A 583 -8.91 3.46 -12.75
C ARG A 583 -9.60 4.81 -12.74
N GLU A 584 -10.92 4.82 -12.65
CA GLU A 584 -11.72 6.06 -12.53
C GLU A 584 -11.40 6.78 -11.21
N MET A 585 -11.34 6.05 -10.09
CA MET A 585 -10.97 6.64 -8.81
C MET A 585 -9.56 7.22 -8.85
N VAL A 586 -8.59 6.51 -9.44
CA VAL A 586 -7.23 7.03 -9.62
C VAL A 586 -7.25 8.31 -10.46
N LYS A 587 -7.95 8.32 -11.60
CA LYS A 587 -8.08 9.52 -12.42
C LYS A 587 -8.69 10.68 -11.63
N MET A 588 -9.75 10.42 -10.87
CA MET A 588 -10.40 11.42 -10.01
C MET A 588 -9.37 12.05 -9.04
N LEU A 589 -8.56 11.24 -8.36
CA LEU A 589 -7.55 11.73 -7.40
C LEU A 589 -6.49 12.60 -8.07
N VAL A 590 -5.88 12.13 -9.17
CA VAL A 590 -4.75 12.85 -9.80
C VAL A 590 -5.18 14.09 -10.57
N MET A 591 -6.48 14.25 -10.86
CA MET A 591 -7.05 15.44 -11.50
C MET A 591 -7.32 16.58 -10.52
N THR A 592 -7.28 16.36 -9.19
CA THR A 592 -7.56 17.37 -8.17
C THR A 592 -6.50 18.48 -8.11
N LYS A 593 -6.86 19.64 -7.60
CA LYS A 593 -5.90 20.71 -7.23
C LYS A 593 -5.04 20.24 -6.05
N THR A 594 -5.63 19.52 -5.12
CA THR A 594 -4.94 18.90 -3.97
C THR A 594 -3.77 18.01 -4.41
N TYR A 595 -3.94 17.18 -5.42
CA TYR A 595 -2.84 16.38 -5.97
C TYR A 595 -1.78 17.21 -6.69
N LYS A 596 -2.21 18.28 -7.38
CA LYS A 596 -1.31 19.13 -8.20
C LYS A 596 -0.50 20.14 -7.40
N GLN A 597 -0.66 20.20 -6.09
CA GLN A 597 0.11 21.11 -5.22
C GLN A 597 1.61 20.86 -5.28
N SER A 598 2.37 21.90 -4.99
CA SER A 598 3.80 21.80 -4.68
C SER A 598 4.02 20.97 -3.40
N SER A 599 5.14 20.27 -3.35
CA SER A 599 5.62 19.55 -2.16
C SER A 599 6.58 20.38 -1.30
N LEU A 600 6.80 21.65 -1.67
CA LEU A 600 7.64 22.57 -0.90
C LEU A 600 7.00 22.86 0.45
N ASP A 601 7.84 22.90 1.45
CA ASP A 601 7.46 23.12 2.83
C ASP A 601 7.58 24.61 3.20
N SER A 602 6.86 25.02 4.26
CA SER A 602 7.00 26.34 4.83
C SER A 602 7.15 26.24 6.36
N PRO A 603 7.75 27.25 7.03
CA PRO A 603 7.87 27.23 8.49
C PRO A 603 6.51 27.03 9.19
N ARG A 604 5.46 27.73 8.71
CA ARG A 604 4.11 27.61 9.25
C ARG A 604 3.51 26.21 9.10
N LEU A 605 3.70 25.55 7.96
CA LEU A 605 3.21 24.19 7.76
C LEU A 605 3.97 23.17 8.61
N ARG A 606 5.27 23.37 8.83
CA ARG A 606 6.06 22.52 9.74
C ARG A 606 5.61 22.59 11.18
N GLU A 607 5.16 23.77 11.60
CA GLU A 607 4.65 23.98 12.96
C GLU A 607 3.24 23.42 13.14
N LEU A 608 2.32 23.73 12.23
CA LEU A 608 0.90 23.39 12.37
C LEU A 608 0.54 21.98 11.89
N ASP A 609 1.20 21.48 10.86
CA ASP A 609 0.90 20.16 10.26
C ASP A 609 2.18 19.48 9.74
N PRO A 610 3.10 19.09 10.67
CA PRO A 610 4.40 18.51 10.32
C PRO A 610 4.27 17.20 9.51
N GLU A 611 3.24 16.41 9.77
CA GLU A 611 2.95 15.15 9.10
C GLU A 611 2.07 15.30 7.84
N ASN A 612 1.74 16.54 7.44
CA ASN A 612 0.86 16.85 6.31
C ASN A 612 -0.48 16.11 6.37
N ARG A 613 -1.08 16.06 7.56
CA ARG A 613 -2.37 15.38 7.81
C ARG A 613 -3.56 16.15 7.23
N LEU A 614 -3.40 17.45 7.02
CA LEU A 614 -4.42 18.35 6.47
C LEU A 614 -4.32 18.53 4.96
N PHE A 615 -3.27 17.96 4.33
CA PHE A 615 -3.05 18.01 2.88
C PHE A 615 -2.90 19.43 2.33
N ALA A 616 -2.31 20.33 3.12
CA ALA A 616 -2.03 21.70 2.71
C ALA A 616 -0.94 21.80 1.63
N LYS A 617 -0.13 20.77 1.46
CA LYS A 617 0.88 20.58 0.41
C LYS A 617 0.82 19.14 -0.12
N GLN A 618 1.49 18.86 -1.23
CA GLN A 618 1.67 17.49 -1.65
C GLN A 618 2.80 16.83 -0.86
N SER A 619 2.67 15.56 -0.53
CA SER A 619 3.72 14.82 0.18
C SER A 619 4.89 14.47 -0.72
N ARG A 620 6.07 14.42 -0.13
CA ARG A 620 7.31 13.91 -0.72
C ARG A 620 7.71 12.66 0.05
N PHE A 621 7.93 11.56 -0.65
CA PHE A 621 8.28 10.29 -0.03
C PHE A 621 9.22 9.47 -0.92
N ARG A 622 9.95 8.55 -0.29
CA ARG A 622 10.85 7.64 -1.01
C ARG A 622 10.05 6.65 -1.85
N LEU A 623 10.54 6.39 -3.06
CA LEU A 623 10.00 5.36 -3.96
C LEU A 623 10.19 3.96 -3.33
N PRO A 624 9.28 3.01 -3.60
CA PRO A 624 9.50 1.59 -3.30
C PRO A 624 10.77 1.03 -3.93
N ALA A 625 11.39 0.04 -3.30
CA ALA A 625 12.64 -0.58 -3.74
C ALA A 625 12.62 -1.00 -5.22
N GLU A 626 11.51 -1.61 -5.66
CA GLU A 626 11.31 -2.04 -7.04
C GLU A 626 11.40 -0.86 -8.01
N MET A 627 10.77 0.28 -7.64
CA MET A 627 10.73 1.48 -8.49
C MET A 627 12.06 2.22 -8.51
N ILE A 628 12.83 2.22 -7.41
CA ILE A 628 14.19 2.79 -7.38
C ILE A 628 15.09 2.07 -8.37
N ARG A 629 15.05 0.74 -8.36
CA ARG A 629 15.79 -0.08 -9.33
C ARG A 629 15.31 0.15 -10.76
N ASP A 630 14.01 0.15 -10.98
CA ASP A 630 13.41 0.36 -12.30
C ASP A 630 13.77 1.73 -12.88
N ASN A 631 13.85 2.76 -12.03
CA ASN A 631 14.25 4.11 -12.43
C ASN A 631 15.66 4.11 -13.01
N VAL A 632 16.65 3.58 -12.29
CA VAL A 632 18.05 3.59 -12.77
C VAL A 632 18.24 2.71 -14.00
N LEU A 633 17.53 1.58 -14.10
CA LEU A 633 17.55 0.75 -15.30
C LEU A 633 16.88 1.43 -16.50
N ALA A 634 15.82 2.21 -16.29
CA ALA A 634 15.17 2.98 -17.35
C ALA A 634 16.07 4.09 -17.87
N VAL A 635 16.66 4.87 -16.97
CA VAL A 635 17.59 5.97 -17.31
C VAL A 635 18.84 5.45 -18.04
N SER A 636 19.37 4.30 -17.61
CA SER A 636 20.53 3.69 -18.23
C SER A 636 20.25 3.01 -19.58
N GLY A 637 18.99 2.81 -19.96
CA GLY A 637 18.59 2.08 -21.16
C GLY A 637 18.59 0.57 -21.03
N LEU A 638 18.94 0.02 -19.85
CA LEU A 638 19.00 -1.43 -19.62
C LEU A 638 17.65 -2.08 -19.36
N LEU A 639 16.60 -1.31 -19.00
CA LEU A 639 15.33 -1.85 -18.53
C LEU A 639 14.65 -2.79 -19.52
N ASN A 640 14.51 -4.05 -19.13
CA ASN A 640 13.71 -5.01 -19.87
C ASN A 640 12.22 -4.90 -19.47
N ARG A 641 11.40 -4.44 -20.41
CA ARG A 641 9.96 -4.19 -20.23
C ARG A 641 9.08 -5.41 -20.52
N LYS A 642 9.68 -6.61 -20.58
CA LYS A 642 8.92 -7.84 -20.82
C LYS A 642 7.89 -8.07 -19.72
N PHE A 643 6.63 -8.29 -20.13
CA PHE A 643 5.51 -8.58 -19.23
C PHE A 643 5.49 -10.06 -18.81
N GLY A 644 5.15 -10.33 -17.55
CA GLY A 644 4.79 -11.65 -17.01
C GLY A 644 5.90 -12.71 -17.06
N GLY A 645 5.57 -13.93 -16.67
CA GLY A 645 6.45 -15.09 -16.72
C GLY A 645 7.30 -15.29 -15.45
N LYS A 646 8.26 -16.20 -15.52
CA LYS A 646 9.07 -16.63 -14.36
C LYS A 646 9.76 -15.46 -13.67
N PRO A 647 9.94 -15.54 -12.33
CA PRO A 647 10.68 -14.53 -11.57
C PRO A 647 12.11 -14.35 -12.08
N ALA A 648 12.59 -13.11 -12.05
CA ALA A 648 13.97 -12.74 -12.38
C ALA A 648 14.86 -12.83 -11.14
N ARG A 649 16.13 -13.19 -11.34
CA ARG A 649 17.13 -13.30 -10.26
C ARG A 649 18.28 -12.32 -10.52
N PRO A 650 18.22 -11.09 -9.97
CA PRO A 650 19.30 -10.12 -10.08
C PRO A 650 20.60 -10.59 -9.40
N TYR A 651 21.69 -9.83 -9.57
CA TYR A 651 22.96 -10.07 -8.87
C TYR A 651 22.76 -10.09 -7.37
N GLN A 652 23.38 -11.05 -6.69
CA GLN A 652 23.33 -11.20 -5.24
C GLN A 652 24.71 -11.63 -4.74
N PRO A 653 25.14 -11.18 -3.56
CA PRO A 653 26.40 -11.59 -2.97
C PRO A 653 26.54 -13.11 -2.85
N ALA A 654 27.69 -13.63 -3.21
CA ALA A 654 27.99 -15.05 -3.10
C ALA A 654 27.83 -15.52 -1.63
N GLY A 655 27.23 -16.69 -1.46
CA GLY A 655 27.04 -17.27 -0.13
C GLY A 655 25.86 -16.71 0.68
N TYR A 656 25.12 -15.71 0.18
CA TYR A 656 23.97 -15.14 0.90
C TYR A 656 22.89 -16.20 1.23
N TYR A 657 22.69 -17.21 0.37
CA TYR A 657 21.77 -18.34 0.63
C TYR A 657 22.38 -19.50 1.40
N ARG A 658 23.62 -19.37 1.93
CA ARG A 658 24.29 -20.45 2.66
C ARG A 658 23.47 -21.03 3.83
N PRO A 659 22.69 -20.25 4.60
CA PRO A 659 21.84 -20.79 5.67
C PRO A 659 20.64 -21.62 5.15
N LEU A 660 20.24 -21.47 3.88
CA LEU A 660 19.14 -22.24 3.29
C LEU A 660 19.66 -23.62 2.85
N ASN A 661 19.52 -24.62 3.71
CA ASN A 661 20.13 -25.94 3.52
C ASN A 661 19.13 -27.12 3.42
N PHE A 662 17.80 -26.86 3.47
CA PHE A 662 16.74 -27.86 3.35
C PHE A 662 15.73 -27.53 2.23
N PRO A 663 16.02 -27.98 0.98
CA PRO A 663 17.27 -28.53 0.49
C PRO A 663 18.34 -27.46 0.31
N ARG A 664 19.61 -27.87 0.29
CA ARG A 664 20.72 -26.94 0.05
C ARG A 664 20.56 -26.23 -1.28
N ARG A 665 20.75 -24.92 -1.25
CA ARG A 665 20.54 -24.03 -2.41
C ARG A 665 21.74 -23.16 -2.70
N THR A 666 21.99 -22.92 -3.97
CA THR A 666 22.92 -21.91 -4.44
C THR A 666 22.15 -20.93 -5.29
N TYR A 667 22.23 -19.66 -4.97
CA TYR A 667 21.65 -18.61 -5.80
C TYR A 667 22.40 -18.55 -7.13
N LYS A 668 21.65 -18.59 -8.22
CA LYS A 668 22.17 -18.40 -9.57
C LYS A 668 21.50 -17.17 -10.16
N PRO A 669 22.22 -16.06 -10.34
CA PRO A 669 21.67 -14.89 -11.01
C PRO A 669 21.38 -15.21 -12.49
N ASP A 670 20.42 -14.51 -13.07
CA ASP A 670 20.17 -14.59 -14.49
C ASP A 670 21.40 -14.07 -15.27
N THR A 671 21.75 -14.78 -16.34
CA THR A 671 22.87 -14.43 -17.22
C THR A 671 22.41 -13.96 -18.59
N ASN A 672 21.22 -13.41 -18.68
CA ASN A 672 20.59 -12.91 -19.89
C ASN A 672 19.75 -11.65 -19.57
N ILE A 673 19.02 -11.12 -20.54
CA ILE A 673 18.23 -9.89 -20.41
C ILE A 673 17.21 -9.90 -19.25
N ASN A 674 16.87 -11.07 -18.68
CA ASN A 674 16.02 -11.14 -17.50
C ASN A 674 16.67 -10.47 -16.28
N GLN A 675 18.00 -10.35 -16.24
CA GLN A 675 18.74 -9.58 -15.22
C GLN A 675 18.17 -8.16 -15.04
N TYR A 676 17.66 -7.56 -16.10
CA TYR A 676 17.20 -6.17 -16.13
C TYR A 676 15.68 -6.02 -16.12
N ARG A 677 14.94 -7.08 -15.78
CA ARG A 677 13.47 -7.01 -15.67
C ARG A 677 13.03 -6.07 -14.56
N ARG A 678 11.82 -5.55 -14.68
CA ARG A 678 11.22 -4.69 -13.65
C ARG A 678 11.20 -5.35 -12.27
N GLY A 679 11.30 -4.52 -11.22
CA GLY A 679 11.37 -4.95 -9.84
C GLY A 679 10.19 -5.82 -9.36
N VAL A 680 9.00 -5.60 -9.92
CA VAL A 680 7.80 -6.41 -9.62
C VAL A 680 7.97 -7.88 -10.01
N TYR A 681 8.93 -8.20 -10.90
CA TYR A 681 9.23 -9.57 -11.34
C TYR A 681 10.43 -10.19 -10.64
N ILE A 682 11.09 -9.51 -9.72
CA ILE A 682 12.20 -10.09 -8.94
C ILE A 682 11.69 -11.24 -8.09
N HIS A 683 12.48 -12.33 -8.05
CA HIS A 683 12.23 -13.48 -7.18
C HIS A 683 12.12 -13.03 -5.72
N TRP A 684 10.97 -13.28 -5.10
CA TRP A 684 10.68 -12.87 -3.74
C TRP A 684 10.87 -14.01 -2.76
N GLN A 685 12.06 -14.02 -2.12
CA GLN A 685 12.44 -14.99 -1.09
C GLN A 685 12.07 -14.43 0.28
N ARG A 686 11.17 -15.09 1.03
CA ARG A 686 10.66 -14.55 2.29
C ARG A 686 11.75 -14.40 3.37
N GLN A 687 12.42 -15.49 3.71
CA GLN A 687 13.43 -15.50 4.77
C GLN A 687 14.72 -14.77 4.38
N PHE A 688 15.06 -14.74 3.11
CA PHE A 688 16.29 -14.17 2.57
C PHE A 688 15.97 -13.22 1.42
N LEU A 689 15.20 -12.19 1.71
CA LEU A 689 14.85 -11.16 0.73
C LEU A 689 16.11 -10.58 0.09
N HIS A 690 16.08 -10.37 -1.21
CA HIS A 690 17.21 -9.82 -1.97
C HIS A 690 17.80 -8.59 -1.27
N PRO A 691 19.14 -8.49 -1.08
CA PRO A 691 19.77 -7.43 -0.27
C PRO A 691 19.38 -6.01 -0.67
N MET A 692 19.26 -5.74 -1.98
CA MET A 692 18.82 -4.45 -2.48
C MET A 692 17.37 -4.14 -2.08
N LEU A 693 16.45 -5.11 -2.18
CA LEU A 693 15.06 -4.92 -1.75
C LEU A 693 15.00 -4.62 -0.24
N ARG A 694 15.77 -5.36 0.55
CA ARG A 694 15.86 -5.16 2.00
C ARG A 694 16.45 -3.80 2.38
N ALA A 695 17.48 -3.34 1.65
CA ALA A 695 18.10 -2.03 1.91
C ALA A 695 17.14 -0.85 1.69
N PHE A 696 16.09 -1.04 0.90
CA PHE A 696 15.03 -0.06 0.66
C PHE A 696 13.68 -0.46 1.30
N ASP A 697 13.72 -1.17 2.42
CA ASP A 697 12.57 -1.52 3.28
C ASP A 697 11.43 -2.26 2.57
N ALA A 698 11.72 -3.08 1.58
CA ALA A 698 10.71 -3.98 1.03
C ALA A 698 10.34 -5.05 2.10
N PRO A 699 9.05 -5.39 2.28
CA PRO A 699 8.62 -6.36 3.29
C PRO A 699 9.03 -7.79 2.93
N SER A 700 9.18 -8.65 3.93
CA SER A 700 9.36 -10.10 3.71
C SER A 700 8.14 -10.77 3.07
N ARG A 701 6.97 -10.15 3.20
CA ARG A 701 5.65 -10.71 2.79
C ARG A 701 5.30 -12.00 3.55
N GLU A 702 5.72 -12.09 4.79
CA GLU A 702 5.25 -13.13 5.72
C GLU A 702 3.86 -12.78 6.24
N GLU A 703 3.60 -11.49 6.48
CA GLU A 703 2.32 -10.96 6.92
C GLU A 703 1.78 -9.93 5.94
N CYS A 704 0.46 -9.61 6.04
CA CYS A 704 -0.17 -8.52 5.31
C CYS A 704 0.54 -7.20 5.63
N THR A 705 1.02 -6.51 4.60
CA THR A 705 1.72 -5.23 4.78
C THR A 705 0.95 -4.13 4.05
N ALA A 706 0.16 -3.36 4.79
CA ALA A 706 -0.59 -2.24 4.26
C ALA A 706 0.26 -0.97 4.11
N GLN A 707 1.32 -0.85 4.92
CA GLN A 707 2.27 0.26 4.86
C GLN A 707 3.69 -0.26 5.05
N ARG A 708 4.55 0.05 4.09
CA ARG A 708 5.99 -0.23 4.22
C ARG A 708 6.64 0.80 5.15
N PRO A 709 7.59 0.41 6.01
CA PRO A 709 8.47 1.36 6.66
C PRO A 709 9.24 2.15 5.60
N SER A 710 9.70 3.35 5.96
CA SER A 710 10.57 4.16 5.11
C SER A 710 11.69 4.73 5.96
N SER A 711 12.82 4.04 5.97
CA SER A 711 14.01 4.45 6.71
C SER A 711 15.01 5.15 5.79
N ASN A 712 15.73 6.13 6.33
CA ASN A 712 16.84 6.77 5.63
C ASN A 712 18.15 6.28 6.26
N THR A 713 18.69 5.19 5.74
CA THR A 713 19.88 4.55 6.27
C THR A 713 21.10 4.76 5.37
N PRO A 714 22.33 4.79 5.94
CA PRO A 714 23.55 4.78 5.14
C PRO A 714 23.63 3.55 4.21
N LEU A 715 23.02 2.42 4.61
CA LEU A 715 22.98 1.21 3.78
C LEU A 715 22.24 1.44 2.46
N ALA A 716 21.14 2.21 2.46
CA ALA A 716 20.41 2.55 1.25
C ALA A 716 21.30 3.35 0.26
N ALA A 717 22.04 4.36 0.77
CA ALA A 717 22.99 5.13 -0.05
C ALA A 717 24.16 4.28 -0.55
N LEU A 718 24.70 3.38 0.30
CA LEU A 718 25.75 2.46 -0.11
C LEU A 718 25.26 1.46 -1.17
N THR A 719 24.00 1.07 -1.13
CA THR A 719 23.41 0.17 -2.12
C THR A 719 23.37 0.83 -3.50
N THR A 720 22.91 2.09 -3.60
CA THR A 720 22.93 2.82 -4.90
C THR A 720 24.33 3.02 -5.44
N LEU A 721 25.35 3.08 -4.59
CA LEU A 721 26.74 3.24 -4.99
C LEU A 721 27.45 1.94 -5.36
N ASN A 722 27.12 0.81 -4.73
CA ASN A 722 27.98 -0.39 -4.75
C ASN A 722 27.27 -1.68 -5.21
N ASP A 723 25.91 -1.75 -5.21
CA ASP A 723 25.22 -2.92 -5.73
C ASP A 723 25.54 -3.10 -7.21
N PRO A 724 25.91 -4.31 -7.68
CA PRO A 724 26.32 -4.52 -9.06
C PRO A 724 25.30 -4.03 -10.10
N THR A 725 23.99 -4.14 -9.81
CA THR A 725 22.94 -3.64 -10.72
C THR A 725 23.04 -2.12 -10.91
N PHE A 726 23.28 -1.38 -9.83
CA PHE A 726 23.39 0.10 -9.88
C PHE A 726 24.72 0.53 -10.52
N VAL A 727 25.82 -0.16 -10.24
CA VAL A 727 27.12 0.12 -10.85
C VAL A 727 27.08 -0.14 -12.35
N GLU A 728 26.52 -1.26 -12.78
CA GLU A 728 26.34 -1.59 -14.20
C GLU A 728 25.40 -0.59 -14.91
N ALA A 729 24.28 -0.21 -14.26
CA ALA A 729 23.39 0.82 -14.79
C ALA A 729 24.10 2.17 -14.94
N ALA A 730 24.95 2.55 -13.97
CA ALA A 730 25.73 3.77 -14.04
C ALA A 730 26.75 3.73 -15.20
N ARG A 731 27.38 2.58 -15.45
CA ARG A 731 28.26 2.39 -16.58
C ARG A 731 27.52 2.47 -17.92
N ALA A 732 26.36 1.84 -18.03
CA ALA A 732 25.54 1.91 -19.24
C ALA A 732 25.04 3.34 -19.49
N PHE A 733 24.67 4.05 -18.45
CA PHE A 733 24.29 5.47 -18.53
C PHE A 733 25.48 6.34 -18.94
N ALA A 734 26.68 6.05 -18.43
CA ALA A 734 27.91 6.76 -18.83
C ALA A 734 28.23 6.56 -20.33
N ALA A 735 28.01 5.37 -20.88
CA ALA A 735 28.13 5.14 -22.30
C ALA A 735 27.16 6.02 -23.11
N ARG A 736 25.89 6.07 -22.73
CA ARG A 736 24.90 6.97 -23.33
C ARG A 736 25.29 8.45 -23.22
N ILE A 737 25.84 8.89 -22.08
CA ILE A 737 26.34 10.28 -21.90
C ILE A 737 27.43 10.58 -22.93
N LEU A 738 28.32 9.63 -23.18
CA LEU A 738 29.41 9.81 -24.16
C LEU A 738 28.91 9.83 -25.61
N GLU A 739 27.91 9.01 -25.93
CA GLU A 739 27.33 8.87 -27.27
C GLU A 739 26.31 9.98 -27.59
N GLU A 740 25.42 10.31 -26.66
CA GLU A 740 24.24 11.15 -26.87
C GLU A 740 24.39 12.56 -26.24
N GLY A 741 25.32 12.76 -25.28
CA GLY A 741 25.40 13.93 -24.41
C GLY A 741 25.98 15.20 -25.01
N GLY A 742 26.40 15.18 -26.30
CA GLY A 742 27.02 16.33 -26.96
C GLY A 742 28.55 16.33 -26.92
N LYS A 743 29.16 17.43 -27.30
CA LYS A 743 30.61 17.47 -27.62
C LYS A 743 31.52 17.78 -26.41
N ASN A 744 31.03 18.55 -25.46
CA ASN A 744 31.82 18.99 -24.30
C ASN A 744 31.24 18.56 -22.98
N VAL A 745 32.01 18.66 -21.90
CA VAL A 745 31.62 18.19 -20.56
C VAL A 745 30.34 18.89 -20.08
N ALA A 746 30.16 20.17 -20.36
CA ALA A 746 28.99 20.91 -19.91
C ALA A 746 27.70 20.47 -20.62
N GLU A 747 27.76 20.13 -21.91
CA GLU A 747 26.65 19.59 -22.69
C GLU A 747 26.29 18.20 -22.15
N LYS A 748 27.29 17.32 -21.94
CA LYS A 748 27.13 15.98 -21.39
C LYS A 748 26.44 15.99 -19.99
N ILE A 749 26.84 16.94 -19.12
CA ILE A 749 26.20 17.10 -17.81
C ILE A 749 24.74 17.54 -17.98
N ARG A 750 24.43 18.51 -18.83
CA ARG A 750 23.07 18.96 -19.09
C ARG A 750 22.19 17.83 -19.61
N TRP A 751 22.71 17.06 -20.56
CA TRP A 751 22.01 15.87 -21.08
C TRP A 751 21.75 14.84 -19.98
N ALA A 752 22.75 14.53 -19.16
CA ALA A 752 22.62 13.55 -18.06
C ALA A 752 21.56 13.96 -17.05
N TRP A 753 21.51 15.23 -16.63
CA TRP A 753 20.48 15.74 -15.72
C TRP A 753 19.09 15.69 -16.34
N ARG A 754 19.00 16.00 -17.61
CA ARG A 754 17.73 15.95 -18.35
C ARG A 754 17.18 14.53 -18.46
N GLU A 755 18.02 13.55 -18.77
CA GLU A 755 17.64 12.13 -18.83
C GLU A 755 17.27 11.60 -17.45
N ALA A 756 18.06 11.85 -16.43
CA ALA A 756 17.87 11.29 -15.10
C ALA A 756 16.78 12.03 -14.28
N LEU A 757 16.71 13.36 -14.37
CA LEU A 757 15.90 14.22 -13.52
C LEU A 757 14.84 15.03 -14.27
N SER A 758 14.80 14.95 -15.60
CA SER A 758 13.88 15.71 -16.49
C SER A 758 14.05 17.23 -16.42
N ARG A 759 15.11 17.72 -15.81
CA ARG A 759 15.44 19.14 -15.65
C ARG A 759 16.91 19.42 -15.96
N PRO A 760 17.28 20.66 -16.29
CA PRO A 760 18.68 21.03 -16.37
C PRO A 760 19.34 21.04 -14.96
N PRO A 761 20.67 20.88 -14.88
CA PRO A 761 21.41 21.11 -13.64
C PRO A 761 21.40 22.60 -13.26
N SER A 762 21.46 22.89 -11.98
CA SER A 762 21.83 24.24 -11.49
C SER A 762 23.32 24.50 -11.75
N GLU A 763 23.74 25.75 -11.66
CA GLU A 763 25.17 26.13 -11.85
C GLU A 763 26.09 25.40 -10.86
N SER A 764 25.64 25.24 -9.60
CA SER A 764 26.38 24.50 -8.58
C SER A 764 26.48 23.01 -8.88
N GLU A 765 25.39 22.38 -9.30
CA GLU A 765 25.39 20.98 -9.73
C GLU A 765 26.28 20.74 -10.93
N GLN A 766 26.26 21.65 -11.92
CA GLN A 766 27.11 21.56 -13.11
C GLN A 766 28.59 21.64 -12.75
N LYS A 767 28.95 22.56 -11.85
CA LYS A 767 30.34 22.76 -11.38
C LYS A 767 30.80 21.52 -10.57
N ILE A 768 30.00 21.00 -9.69
CA ILE A 768 30.31 19.78 -8.89
C ILE A 768 30.49 18.56 -9.79
N ALA A 769 29.59 18.37 -10.75
CA ALA A 769 29.66 17.23 -11.67
C ALA A 769 30.89 17.32 -12.60
N ALA A 770 31.22 18.52 -13.09
CA ALA A 770 32.43 18.77 -13.92
C ALA A 770 33.72 18.47 -13.14
N ASN A 771 33.82 18.95 -11.89
CA ASN A 771 34.95 18.65 -11.02
C ASN A 771 35.07 17.14 -10.71
N LEU A 772 33.94 16.48 -10.42
CA LEU A 772 33.90 15.04 -10.18
C LEU A 772 34.40 14.25 -11.40
N TYR A 773 33.97 14.64 -12.62
CA TYR A 773 34.47 14.07 -13.86
C TYR A 773 35.97 14.26 -14.00
N GLN A 774 36.48 15.48 -13.87
CA GLN A 774 37.91 15.79 -14.02
C GLN A 774 38.78 15.02 -13.03
N THR A 775 38.36 14.99 -11.76
CA THR A 775 39.08 14.24 -10.70
C THR A 775 39.14 12.74 -11.03
N ASN A 776 38.02 12.12 -11.38
CA ASN A 776 38.00 10.69 -11.70
C ASN A 776 38.72 10.39 -13.02
N HIS A 777 38.64 11.26 -14.01
CA HIS A 777 39.42 11.12 -15.25
C HIS A 777 40.93 11.10 -14.97
N ALA A 778 41.42 12.01 -14.14
CA ALA A 778 42.84 12.03 -13.74
C ALA A 778 43.25 10.77 -12.95
N VAL A 779 42.37 10.24 -12.08
CA VAL A 779 42.62 9.02 -11.33
C VAL A 779 42.71 7.81 -12.27
N TYR A 780 41.73 7.62 -13.15
CA TYR A 780 41.70 6.49 -14.06
C TYR A 780 42.67 6.56 -15.22
N ALA A 781 43.14 7.75 -15.56
CA ALA A 781 44.23 7.92 -16.49
C ALA A 781 45.59 7.41 -15.94
N LYS A 782 45.77 7.53 -14.61
CA LYS A 782 46.94 7.01 -13.89
C LYS A 782 46.81 5.51 -13.55
N ASP A 783 45.58 5.06 -13.22
CA ASP A 783 45.29 3.66 -12.85
C ASP A 783 44.24 3.09 -13.79
N THR A 784 44.71 2.65 -14.98
CA THR A 784 43.86 2.01 -15.97
C THR A 784 43.33 0.64 -15.51
N ALA A 785 44.03 -0.05 -14.61
CA ALA A 785 43.61 -1.34 -14.06
C ALA A 785 42.37 -1.17 -13.16
N ALA A 786 42.32 -0.09 -12.35
CA ALA A 786 41.10 0.27 -11.58
C ALA A 786 39.94 0.63 -12.51
N ALA A 787 40.20 1.37 -13.60
CA ALA A 787 39.15 1.64 -14.59
C ALA A 787 38.58 0.36 -15.19
N GLU A 788 39.43 -0.57 -15.65
CA GLU A 788 39.00 -1.87 -16.20
C GLU A 788 38.24 -2.71 -15.17
N LYS A 789 38.65 -2.70 -13.92
CA LYS A 789 37.94 -3.42 -12.83
C LYS A 789 36.54 -2.86 -12.61
N LEU A 790 36.37 -1.54 -12.61
CA LEU A 790 35.05 -0.89 -12.51
C LEU A 790 34.17 -1.26 -13.71
N LEU A 791 34.70 -1.17 -14.92
CA LEU A 791 33.95 -1.38 -16.16
C LEU A 791 33.57 -2.85 -16.40
N LYS A 792 34.19 -3.81 -15.72
CA LYS A 792 33.83 -5.24 -15.76
C LYS A 792 32.65 -5.63 -14.89
N VAL A 793 32.11 -4.70 -14.07
CA VAL A 793 30.94 -5.02 -13.23
C VAL A 793 29.70 -5.19 -14.10
N GLY A 794 29.00 -6.33 -13.90
CA GLY A 794 27.80 -6.68 -14.64
C GLY A 794 28.07 -7.41 -15.93
N MET A 795 27.00 -7.69 -16.70
CA MET A 795 27.04 -8.49 -17.92
C MET A 795 26.80 -7.71 -19.22
N ALA A 796 26.28 -6.47 -19.11
CA ALA A 796 26.08 -5.63 -20.30
C ALA A 796 27.42 -5.38 -20.98
N PRO A 797 27.50 -5.48 -22.31
CA PRO A 797 28.75 -5.30 -23.04
C PRO A 797 29.31 -3.88 -22.80
N VAL A 798 30.63 -3.79 -22.75
CA VAL A 798 31.33 -2.50 -22.71
C VAL A 798 31.64 -2.12 -24.16
N PRO A 799 31.13 -0.98 -24.66
CA PRO A 799 31.37 -0.58 -26.04
C PRO A 799 32.89 -0.49 -26.35
N SER A 800 33.34 -1.10 -27.44
CA SER A 800 34.76 -1.15 -27.83
C SER A 800 35.31 0.23 -28.24
N GLU A 801 34.47 1.06 -28.84
CA GLU A 801 34.83 2.34 -29.44
C GLU A 801 35.01 3.48 -28.42
N ILE A 802 34.56 3.27 -27.19
CA ILE A 802 34.59 4.29 -26.15
C ILE A 802 35.90 4.21 -25.35
N ASN A 803 36.54 5.37 -25.13
CA ASN A 803 37.74 5.47 -24.30
C ASN A 803 37.47 4.98 -22.87
N ARG A 804 38.24 4.02 -22.38
CA ARG A 804 38.02 3.36 -21.08
C ARG A 804 38.15 4.33 -19.90
N THR A 805 39.09 5.23 -19.94
CA THR A 805 39.30 6.25 -18.89
C THR A 805 38.11 7.21 -18.81
N GLU A 806 37.64 7.69 -19.96
CA GLU A 806 36.46 8.55 -20.00
C GLU A 806 35.20 7.82 -19.51
N LEU A 807 34.99 6.58 -19.98
CA LEU A 807 33.85 5.78 -19.56
C LEU A 807 33.85 5.53 -18.04
N ALA A 808 35.01 5.23 -17.46
CA ALA A 808 35.14 5.03 -16.02
C ALA A 808 34.89 6.34 -15.25
N ALA A 809 35.37 7.48 -15.72
CA ALA A 809 35.13 8.79 -15.12
C ALA A 809 33.63 9.16 -15.17
N TRP A 810 32.97 8.99 -16.33
CA TRP A 810 31.53 9.21 -16.43
C TRP A 810 30.72 8.20 -15.64
N THR A 811 31.22 6.96 -15.46
CA THR A 811 30.58 5.97 -14.55
C THR A 811 30.57 6.50 -13.11
N ALA A 812 31.65 7.12 -12.64
CA ALA A 812 31.69 7.73 -11.31
C ALA A 812 30.68 8.89 -11.17
N VAL A 813 30.57 9.75 -12.20
CA VAL A 813 29.53 10.82 -12.23
C VAL A 813 28.12 10.21 -12.21
N SER A 814 27.87 9.20 -13.03
CA SER A 814 26.56 8.51 -13.10
C SER A 814 26.16 7.88 -11.77
N ARG A 815 27.12 7.26 -11.03
CA ARG A 815 26.88 6.74 -9.68
C ARG A 815 26.49 7.84 -8.71
N ALA A 816 27.12 9.02 -8.78
CA ALA A 816 26.74 10.17 -7.96
C ALA A 816 25.33 10.67 -8.32
N VAL A 817 24.98 10.74 -9.61
CA VAL A 817 23.63 11.12 -10.07
C VAL A 817 22.59 10.12 -9.54
N PHE A 818 22.84 8.81 -9.63
CA PHE A 818 21.92 7.78 -9.14
C PHE A 818 21.78 7.76 -7.62
N ASN A 819 22.68 8.37 -6.88
CA ASN A 819 22.61 8.56 -5.43
C ASN A 819 21.92 9.87 -4.99
N LEU A 820 21.51 10.73 -5.94
CA LEU A 820 20.76 11.93 -5.63
C LEU A 820 19.39 11.59 -5.03
N ASN A 821 18.97 12.37 -4.03
CA ASN A 821 17.66 12.21 -3.40
C ASN A 821 16.50 12.24 -4.42
N GLU A 822 16.58 13.05 -5.47
CA GLU A 822 15.57 13.15 -6.54
C GLU A 822 15.40 11.85 -7.36
N ILE A 823 16.42 11.00 -7.43
CA ILE A 823 16.33 9.69 -8.11
C ILE A 823 15.50 8.71 -7.30
N ILE A 824 15.58 8.78 -5.99
CA ILE A 824 14.95 7.81 -5.08
C ILE A 824 13.65 8.32 -4.45
N THR A 825 13.27 9.57 -4.71
CA THR A 825 12.07 10.19 -4.14
C THR A 825 11.07 10.62 -5.19
N ARG A 826 9.81 10.61 -4.79
CA ARG A 826 8.68 11.19 -5.50
C ARG A 826 8.39 12.57 -4.89
N ASN A 827 8.42 13.64 -5.69
CA ASN A 827 8.17 15.03 -5.29
C ASN A 827 6.76 15.48 -5.61
#